data_a5ba323d0f9423e1b8940c6aec3f8c06
#
_entry.id   a5ba323d0f9423e1b8940c6aec3f8c06
#
_cell.length_a   1.000
_cell.length_b   1.000
_cell.length_c   1.000
_cell.angle_alpha   90.00
_cell.angle_beta   90.00
_cell.angle_gamma   90.00
#
_symmetry.space_group_name_H-M   'P 1'
#
loop_
_entity.id
_entity.type
_entity.pdbx_description
1 polymer ?
#
loop_
_entity_poly.entity_id
_entity_poly.type
_entity_poly.pdbx_seq_one_letter_code
_entity_poly.pdbx_strand_id
1 'polypeptide(L)'
;MFRNYFKTAWRNLVRNKVFSFINIAGLSIGLACCMLILLYNKDEVSYDRFHDNVQDIYRITHTSFTPDGKAESKTGNTGMMPGPNFKREVPEIKDFVRVQSEQLPVKIGTQIYDQEALYADESFFEIFNFPVKEGSKKNALKDMYSVVLNEEVAKKFFGTSAVVGKIIEMPTGKDGAFESFTVAAVVPKSPQNSSIKIQMLLPMKLNLREGREDNQWMNIFLNTFVVLHPDADIKKVEEKFKKVFETNAAEQIKEGKEKYNDYNTHKFGLQPMTDMHMNTEYAADNGLVDASNPIYAKILGGIALFMLLIACINFVNLTIAHSLKRAKEIGLRKVIGSERKQLVLQFLSESFLLSFFAFAFAIVLVLLILPLFNTLSNKALAFSYLLDVKLVAMYLLLFIVTSLLAGFYPALVLSRFNPVQTLYNRMPLSGKNYLSKGLVVLQFTLTTFLIIATITIYSQFNYLTNFDLGYNDKNLVSVITDKMKADKVAVFRNELMKHPGVQAVAVRQRGQWGTMAKVDGNEMDFAMDVIDTAYLATLQIPIVKGRNFSAAFPSDSTASVLVNEAFMKKAGWKDLNNRQVDFFYNNIKYNVVGVVKDYHFESLAQEIQPQLFIMDPEYNYGRFYIKIKPTETSATLKHIEKIFKAQMPLVPYKYDFKDELNTKQYESEQKWKQIITFGALLTIFISCIGLFGLATLAAEKRTKEVGIRKVLGASVANIATQLSADFLKLVLIASVLAFPAAWWAMNIWLENYPYRIEMGAWMFVFAGLLVVAIALCTISFQAIKAALANPVKSLRTE
;
A
#
# COMPACT_ATOMS: atom_id res chain seq x y z
N MET A 1 2.68 -7.72 51.99
CA MET A 1 2.30 -6.43 51.38
C MET A 1 1.64 -6.58 50.01
N PHE A 2 2.24 -7.26 49.01
CA PHE A 2 1.68 -7.42 47.65
C PHE A 2 0.26 -8.00 47.63
N ARG A 3 -0.04 -9.05 48.41
CA ARG A 3 -1.38 -9.65 48.49
C ARG A 3 -2.46 -8.66 48.93
N ASN A 4 -2.13 -7.73 49.83
CA ASN A 4 -3.06 -6.69 50.29
C ASN A 4 -3.26 -5.60 49.23
N TYR A 5 -2.22 -5.21 48.49
CA TYR A 5 -2.35 -4.26 47.39
C TYR A 5 -3.24 -4.82 46.27
N PHE A 6 -3.04 -6.08 45.88
CA PHE A 6 -3.88 -6.75 44.92
C PHE A 6 -5.35 -6.84 45.36
N LYS A 7 -5.62 -7.26 46.59
CA LYS A 7 -6.98 -7.33 47.14
C LYS A 7 -7.66 -5.97 47.16
N THR A 8 -6.93 -4.94 47.53
CA THR A 8 -7.45 -3.55 47.54
C THR A 8 -7.72 -3.05 46.11
N ALA A 9 -6.80 -3.29 45.18
CA ALA A 9 -6.95 -2.95 43.76
C ALA A 9 -8.18 -3.64 43.15
N TRP A 10 -8.36 -4.95 43.40
CA TRP A 10 -9.50 -5.71 42.89
C TRP A 10 -10.84 -5.18 43.45
N ARG A 11 -10.92 -4.93 44.75
CA ARG A 11 -12.13 -4.36 45.41
C ARG A 11 -12.48 -2.99 44.81
N ASN A 12 -11.48 -2.17 44.56
CA ASN A 12 -11.66 -0.84 43.99
C ASN A 12 -12.19 -0.92 42.55
N LEU A 13 -11.66 -1.85 41.74
CA LEU A 13 -12.07 -2.11 40.36
C LEU A 13 -13.55 -2.53 40.28
N VAL A 14 -13.96 -3.49 41.14
CA VAL A 14 -15.35 -3.99 41.19
C VAL A 14 -16.33 -2.95 41.71
N ARG A 15 -15.91 -2.10 42.68
CA ARG A 15 -16.75 -1.05 43.26
C ARG A 15 -17.00 0.10 42.28
N ASN A 16 -16.04 0.44 41.43
CA ASN A 16 -16.11 1.57 40.51
C ASN A 16 -16.27 1.10 39.04
N LYS A 17 -17.35 0.37 38.76
CA LYS A 17 -17.58 -0.32 37.45
C LYS A 17 -17.44 0.58 36.23
N VAL A 18 -18.07 1.76 36.28
CA VAL A 18 -18.03 2.70 35.14
C VAL A 18 -16.62 3.23 34.84
N PHE A 19 -15.89 3.64 35.89
CA PHE A 19 -14.52 4.09 35.81
C PHE A 19 -13.59 2.99 35.24
N SER A 20 -13.72 1.77 35.81
CA SER A 20 -12.93 0.63 35.38
C SER A 20 -13.22 0.24 33.92
N PHE A 21 -14.49 0.19 33.54
CA PHE A 21 -14.92 -0.12 32.16
C PHE A 21 -14.36 0.88 31.13
N ILE A 22 -14.50 2.19 31.42
CA ILE A 22 -14.01 3.24 30.51
C ILE A 22 -12.50 3.14 30.31
N ASN A 23 -11.73 2.93 31.39
CA ASN A 23 -10.28 2.81 31.32
C ASN A 23 -9.84 1.53 30.62
N ILE A 24 -10.45 0.39 30.95
CA ILE A 24 -10.14 -0.89 30.31
C ILE A 24 -10.48 -0.82 28.83
N ALA A 25 -11.68 -0.36 28.44
CA ALA A 25 -12.11 -0.28 27.05
C ALA A 25 -11.21 0.65 26.22
N GLY A 26 -10.96 1.87 26.71
CA GLY A 26 -10.12 2.84 25.99
C GLY A 26 -8.68 2.34 25.81
N LEU A 27 -8.09 1.77 26.87
CA LEU A 27 -6.73 1.24 26.81
C LEU A 27 -6.63 -0.03 25.96
N SER A 28 -7.67 -0.90 26.00
CA SER A 28 -7.72 -2.12 25.16
C SER A 28 -7.71 -1.80 23.69
N ILE A 29 -8.47 -0.79 23.24
CA ILE A 29 -8.51 -0.37 21.84
C ILE A 29 -7.13 0.16 21.42
N GLY A 30 -6.52 1.05 22.22
CA GLY A 30 -5.19 1.58 21.92
C GLY A 30 -4.11 0.49 21.84
N LEU A 31 -4.12 -0.45 22.79
CA LEU A 31 -3.21 -1.59 22.80
C LEU A 31 -3.45 -2.53 21.61
N ALA A 32 -4.71 -2.84 21.29
CA ALA A 32 -5.04 -3.71 20.16
C ALA A 32 -4.55 -3.13 18.82
N CYS A 33 -4.73 -1.82 18.62
CA CYS A 33 -4.19 -1.15 17.44
C CYS A 33 -2.67 -1.22 17.38
N CYS A 34 -1.97 -0.96 18.47
CA CYS A 34 -0.52 -1.10 18.52
C CYS A 34 -0.06 -2.54 18.24
N MET A 35 -0.76 -3.53 18.81
CA MET A 35 -0.43 -4.94 18.58
C MET A 35 -0.62 -5.34 17.12
N LEU A 36 -1.70 -4.91 16.46
CA LEU A 36 -1.94 -5.18 15.03
C LEU A 36 -0.87 -4.51 14.14
N ILE A 37 -0.46 -3.29 14.47
CA ILE A 37 0.55 -2.57 13.70
C ILE A 37 1.95 -3.14 13.94
N LEU A 38 2.28 -3.58 15.15
CA LEU A 38 3.51 -4.31 15.42
C LEU A 38 3.56 -5.64 14.65
N LEU A 39 2.42 -6.34 14.56
CA LEU A 39 2.29 -7.57 13.78
C LEU A 39 2.49 -7.29 12.30
N TYR A 40 1.87 -6.24 11.75
CA TYR A 40 2.06 -5.78 10.37
C TYR A 40 3.53 -5.44 10.09
N ASN A 41 4.15 -4.61 10.94
CA ASN A 41 5.55 -4.23 10.76
C ASN A 41 6.50 -5.43 10.83
N LYS A 42 6.18 -6.41 11.68
CA LYS A 42 6.94 -7.66 11.72
C LYS A 42 6.83 -8.43 10.40
N ASP A 43 5.63 -8.53 9.83
CA ASP A 43 5.43 -9.18 8.54
C ASP A 43 6.24 -8.47 7.45
N GLU A 44 6.14 -7.14 7.35
CA GLU A 44 6.89 -6.32 6.39
C GLU A 44 8.43 -6.55 6.46
N VAL A 45 8.98 -6.61 7.67
CA VAL A 45 10.43 -6.81 7.88
C VAL A 45 10.84 -8.28 7.73
N SER A 46 9.88 -9.21 7.72
CA SER A 46 10.16 -10.65 7.67
C SER A 46 10.25 -11.24 6.26
N TYR A 47 10.00 -10.42 5.22
CA TYR A 47 10.02 -10.88 3.84
C TYR A 47 11.35 -11.54 3.48
N ASP A 48 11.22 -12.68 2.81
CA ASP A 48 12.30 -13.52 2.28
C ASP A 48 13.32 -14.03 3.32
N ARG A 49 13.15 -13.71 4.62
CA ARG A 49 14.04 -14.12 5.70
C ARG A 49 13.96 -15.60 6.09
N PHE A 50 13.10 -16.36 5.44
CA PHE A 50 13.00 -17.81 5.63
C PHE A 50 14.04 -18.61 4.83
N HIS A 51 14.79 -17.95 3.94
CA HIS A 51 15.91 -18.56 3.24
C HIS A 51 17.15 -18.63 4.16
N ASP A 52 17.80 -19.78 4.23
CA ASP A 52 18.90 -20.04 5.19
C ASP A 52 20.07 -19.07 5.01
N ASN A 53 20.45 -18.77 3.76
CA ASN A 53 21.58 -17.92 3.43
C ASN A 53 21.15 -16.55 2.89
N VAL A 54 20.03 -16.03 3.35
CA VAL A 54 19.44 -14.77 2.83
C VAL A 54 20.40 -13.57 2.91
N GLN A 55 21.34 -13.58 3.85
CA GLN A 55 22.33 -12.52 4.02
C GLN A 55 23.38 -12.49 2.89
N ASP A 56 23.57 -13.62 2.22
CA ASP A 56 24.55 -13.79 1.14
C ASP A 56 23.88 -13.70 -0.25
N ILE A 57 22.54 -13.58 -0.30
CA ILE A 57 21.78 -13.48 -1.55
C ILE A 57 21.54 -12.01 -1.90
N TYR A 58 21.96 -11.62 -3.09
CA TYR A 58 21.81 -10.28 -3.62
C TYR A 58 21.14 -10.32 -4.99
N ARG A 59 20.26 -9.37 -5.26
CA ARG A 59 19.75 -9.09 -6.61
C ARG A 59 20.72 -8.16 -7.32
N ILE A 60 21.06 -8.43 -8.57
CA ILE A 60 21.80 -7.52 -9.42
C ILE A 60 20.87 -6.39 -9.84
N THR A 61 21.29 -5.16 -9.65
CA THR A 61 20.57 -3.95 -10.07
C THR A 61 21.28 -3.29 -11.23
N HIS A 62 20.56 -2.52 -12.02
CA HIS A 62 21.09 -1.73 -13.11
C HIS A 62 20.68 -0.26 -12.95
N THR A 63 21.63 0.64 -13.14
CA THR A 63 21.42 2.08 -13.16
C THR A 63 22.07 2.69 -14.43
N SER A 64 21.30 3.42 -15.20
CA SER A 64 21.78 4.24 -16.32
C SER A 64 22.02 5.67 -15.83
N PHE A 65 23.12 6.25 -16.23
CA PHE A 65 23.48 7.64 -15.93
C PHE A 65 23.68 8.40 -17.23
N THR A 66 23.07 9.56 -17.31
CA THR A 66 23.31 10.52 -18.39
C THR A 66 24.75 11.01 -18.41
N PRO A 67 25.24 11.60 -19.54
CA PRO A 67 26.61 12.08 -19.64
C PRO A 67 27.01 13.15 -18.59
N ASP A 68 26.02 13.90 -18.04
CA ASP A 68 26.20 14.86 -16.94
C ASP A 68 26.21 14.19 -15.57
N GLY A 69 26.14 12.85 -15.50
CA GLY A 69 26.26 12.06 -14.26
C GLY A 69 24.99 11.95 -13.43
N LYS A 70 23.85 12.37 -13.93
CA LYS A 70 22.56 12.14 -13.26
C LYS A 70 22.03 10.75 -13.54
N ALA A 71 21.46 10.11 -12.53
CA ALA A 71 20.76 8.84 -12.72
C ALA A 71 19.50 9.09 -13.56
N GLU A 72 19.42 8.43 -14.71
CA GLU A 72 18.29 8.51 -15.64
C GLU A 72 17.26 7.43 -15.34
N SER A 73 17.73 6.19 -15.16
CA SER A 73 16.87 5.06 -14.82
C SER A 73 17.53 4.14 -13.80
N LYS A 74 16.72 3.55 -12.92
CA LYS A 74 17.12 2.56 -11.93
C LYS A 74 16.16 1.39 -11.98
N THR A 75 16.68 0.19 -12.08
CA THR A 75 15.88 -1.03 -12.11
C THR A 75 16.57 -2.18 -11.38
N GLY A 76 15.78 -3.07 -10.78
CA GLY A 76 16.26 -4.33 -10.25
C GLY A 76 16.37 -5.43 -11.32
N ASN A 77 15.97 -5.13 -12.55
CA ASN A 77 16.03 -6.07 -13.65
C ASN A 77 17.40 -6.04 -14.35
N THR A 78 17.72 -7.14 -14.99
CA THR A 78 18.89 -7.33 -15.86
C THR A 78 18.48 -8.08 -17.12
N GLY A 79 19.43 -8.29 -18.02
CA GLY A 79 19.27 -9.20 -19.16
C GLY A 79 19.77 -10.60 -18.89
N MET A 80 19.88 -11.40 -19.95
CA MET A 80 20.38 -12.78 -19.89
C MET A 80 21.88 -12.86 -19.56
N MET A 81 22.67 -11.84 -19.93
CA MET A 81 24.14 -11.88 -19.91
C MET A 81 24.78 -11.70 -18.52
N PRO A 82 24.30 -10.83 -17.60
CA PRO A 82 24.96 -10.53 -16.35
C PRO A 82 25.21 -11.77 -15.47
N GLY A 83 24.20 -12.59 -15.21
CA GLY A 83 24.30 -13.76 -14.34
C GLY A 83 25.46 -14.69 -14.69
N PRO A 84 25.47 -15.32 -15.87
CA PRO A 84 26.54 -16.27 -16.24
C PRO A 84 27.92 -15.61 -16.38
N ASN A 85 28.02 -14.37 -16.90
CA ASN A 85 29.30 -13.72 -17.08
C ASN A 85 29.92 -13.27 -15.76
N PHE A 86 29.11 -12.67 -14.86
CA PHE A 86 29.62 -12.30 -13.55
C PHE A 86 30.02 -13.52 -12.73
N LYS A 87 29.24 -14.63 -12.78
CA LYS A 87 29.63 -15.88 -12.13
C LYS A 87 30.97 -16.41 -12.64
N ARG A 88 31.20 -16.33 -13.94
CA ARG A 88 32.46 -16.82 -14.57
C ARG A 88 33.69 -15.99 -14.19
N GLU A 89 33.53 -14.66 -14.08
CA GLU A 89 34.64 -13.71 -14.01
C GLU A 89 34.84 -13.04 -12.64
N VAL A 90 33.88 -13.19 -11.72
CA VAL A 90 33.92 -12.63 -10.37
C VAL A 90 33.98 -13.76 -9.34
N PRO A 91 35.16 -14.10 -8.81
CA PRO A 91 35.32 -15.25 -7.92
C PRO A 91 34.51 -15.19 -6.62
N GLU A 92 34.11 -14.01 -6.18
CA GLU A 92 33.26 -13.80 -5.00
C GLU A 92 31.84 -14.32 -5.17
N ILE A 93 31.41 -14.59 -6.41
CA ILE A 93 30.09 -15.16 -6.69
C ILE A 93 30.15 -16.68 -6.63
N LYS A 94 29.46 -17.24 -5.66
CA LYS A 94 29.34 -18.68 -5.46
C LYS A 94 28.42 -19.31 -6.50
N ASP A 95 27.26 -18.68 -6.72
CA ASP A 95 26.26 -19.13 -7.70
C ASP A 95 25.31 -18.00 -8.10
N PHE A 96 24.50 -18.24 -9.16
CA PHE A 96 23.48 -17.30 -9.62
C PHE A 96 22.19 -18.01 -10.04
N VAL A 97 21.09 -17.25 -10.06
CA VAL A 97 19.81 -17.68 -10.62
C VAL A 97 19.08 -16.50 -11.27
N ARG A 98 18.60 -16.69 -12.50
CA ARG A 98 17.70 -15.75 -13.17
C ARG A 98 16.27 -16.18 -12.93
N VAL A 99 15.38 -15.19 -12.79
CA VAL A 99 13.95 -15.39 -12.60
C VAL A 99 13.20 -14.41 -13.51
N GLN A 100 12.25 -14.94 -14.29
CA GLN A 100 11.37 -14.16 -15.17
C GLN A 100 9.95 -14.68 -15.07
N SER A 101 8.95 -13.80 -15.05
CA SER A 101 7.55 -14.22 -15.11
C SER A 101 6.97 -14.09 -16.52
N GLU A 102 6.06 -14.98 -16.85
CA GLU A 102 5.25 -14.93 -18.07
C GLU A 102 3.87 -15.52 -17.82
N GLN A 103 2.85 -14.97 -18.48
CA GLN A 103 1.52 -15.55 -18.49
C GLN A 103 1.42 -16.50 -19.66
N LEU A 104 1.12 -17.75 -19.39
CA LEU A 104 1.04 -18.81 -20.40
C LEU A 104 -0.32 -19.50 -20.43
N PRO A 105 -0.90 -19.75 -21.61
CA PRO A 105 -2.02 -20.67 -21.73
C PRO A 105 -1.53 -22.10 -21.49
N VAL A 106 -2.13 -22.79 -20.52
CA VAL A 106 -1.85 -24.19 -20.15
C VAL A 106 -3.05 -25.03 -20.54
N LYS A 107 -2.83 -26.00 -21.41
CA LYS A 107 -3.88 -26.90 -21.87
C LYS A 107 -3.83 -28.21 -21.08
N ILE A 108 -4.96 -28.60 -20.52
CA ILE A 108 -5.17 -29.87 -19.81
C ILE A 108 -6.36 -30.58 -20.48
N GLY A 109 -6.09 -31.59 -21.27
CA GLY A 109 -7.14 -32.22 -22.08
C GLY A 109 -7.80 -31.25 -23.04
N THR A 110 -9.06 -30.90 -22.83
CA THR A 110 -9.81 -29.92 -23.65
C THR A 110 -9.90 -28.55 -23.02
N GLN A 111 -9.44 -28.38 -21.78
CA GLN A 111 -9.52 -27.10 -21.07
C GLN A 111 -8.22 -26.31 -21.19
N ILE A 112 -8.33 -25.00 -21.34
CA ILE A 112 -7.18 -24.09 -21.36
C ILE A 112 -7.30 -23.13 -20.18
N TYR A 113 -6.21 -23.06 -19.41
CA TYR A 113 -6.07 -22.17 -18.25
C TYR A 113 -5.02 -21.11 -18.58
N ASP A 114 -5.29 -19.87 -18.21
CA ASP A 114 -4.25 -18.84 -18.16
C ASP A 114 -3.54 -18.92 -16.82
N GLN A 115 -2.22 -19.17 -16.86
CA GLN A 115 -1.44 -19.45 -15.67
C GLN A 115 -0.13 -18.66 -15.68
N GLU A 116 0.16 -18.02 -14.55
CA GLU A 116 1.46 -17.38 -14.35
C GLU A 116 2.53 -18.46 -14.15
N ALA A 117 3.60 -18.36 -14.94
CA ALA A 117 4.79 -19.19 -14.86
C ALA A 117 6.01 -18.33 -14.54
N LEU A 118 6.88 -18.87 -13.71
CA LEU A 118 8.23 -18.36 -13.51
C LEU A 118 9.20 -19.23 -14.30
N TYR A 119 10.08 -18.63 -15.07
CA TYR A 119 11.27 -19.28 -15.61
C TYR A 119 12.42 -19.11 -14.64
N ALA A 120 13.14 -20.18 -14.33
CA ALA A 120 14.30 -20.11 -13.45
C ALA A 120 15.41 -21.06 -13.87
N ASP A 121 16.67 -20.71 -13.52
CA ASP A 121 17.84 -21.59 -13.72
C ASP A 121 17.78 -22.81 -12.79
N GLU A 122 18.54 -23.85 -13.11
CA GLU A 122 18.61 -25.11 -12.34
C GLU A 122 18.98 -24.88 -10.87
N SER A 123 19.80 -23.88 -10.58
CA SER A 123 20.23 -23.48 -9.22
C SER A 123 19.12 -22.93 -8.32
N PHE A 124 17.91 -22.72 -8.85
CA PHE A 124 16.81 -22.08 -8.12
C PHE A 124 16.55 -22.70 -6.74
N PHE A 125 16.41 -24.03 -6.67
CA PHE A 125 16.15 -24.72 -5.41
C PHE A 125 17.40 -24.89 -4.53
N GLU A 126 18.60 -24.63 -5.05
CA GLU A 126 19.84 -24.62 -4.28
C GLU A 126 20.06 -23.28 -3.59
N ILE A 127 19.67 -22.19 -4.27
CA ILE A 127 19.77 -20.82 -3.75
C ILE A 127 18.58 -20.49 -2.84
N PHE A 128 17.37 -20.85 -3.24
CA PHE A 128 16.13 -20.54 -2.48
C PHE A 128 15.60 -21.76 -1.74
N ASN A 129 15.30 -21.61 -0.45
CA ASN A 129 14.87 -22.70 0.44
C ASN A 129 13.38 -23.05 0.30
N PHE A 130 12.85 -23.12 -0.92
CA PHE A 130 11.49 -23.59 -1.12
C PHE A 130 11.42 -25.10 -0.89
N PRO A 131 10.50 -25.59 -0.03
CA PRO A 131 10.30 -27.02 0.18
C PRO A 131 9.67 -27.66 -1.05
N VAL A 132 10.07 -28.89 -1.33
CA VAL A 132 9.42 -29.76 -2.33
C VAL A 132 8.64 -30.83 -1.60
N LYS A 133 7.34 -30.95 -1.88
CA LYS A 133 6.44 -31.91 -1.24
C LYS A 133 6.45 -33.27 -1.94
N GLU A 134 6.50 -33.26 -3.26
CA GLU A 134 6.51 -34.45 -4.09
C GLU A 134 7.49 -34.23 -5.25
N GLY A 135 8.24 -35.25 -5.63
CA GLY A 135 9.28 -35.19 -6.65
C GLY A 135 10.67 -34.93 -6.07
N SER A 136 11.61 -34.54 -6.92
CA SER A 136 13.01 -34.36 -6.55
C SER A 136 13.45 -32.90 -6.71
N LYS A 137 13.88 -32.28 -5.64
CA LYS A 137 14.42 -30.90 -5.61
C LYS A 137 15.57 -30.73 -6.64
N LYS A 138 16.48 -31.69 -6.71
CA LYS A 138 17.66 -31.67 -7.58
C LYS A 138 17.34 -31.80 -9.08
N ASN A 139 16.25 -32.50 -9.41
CA ASN A 139 15.91 -32.79 -10.81
C ASN A 139 14.73 -31.97 -11.33
N ALA A 140 14.15 -31.12 -10.50
CA ALA A 140 12.89 -30.41 -10.81
C ALA A 140 12.98 -29.50 -12.04
N LEU A 141 14.15 -28.90 -12.32
CA LEU A 141 14.38 -27.97 -13.44
C LEU A 141 15.49 -28.44 -14.39
N LYS A 142 15.90 -29.71 -14.29
CA LYS A 142 17.04 -30.23 -15.08
C LYS A 142 16.64 -30.52 -16.53
N ASP A 143 15.47 -31.09 -16.71
CA ASP A 143 14.90 -31.36 -18.05
C ASP A 143 14.19 -30.10 -18.58
N MET A 144 14.45 -29.74 -19.83
CA MET A 144 13.84 -28.59 -20.51
C MET A 144 12.31 -28.66 -20.54
N TYR A 145 11.75 -29.85 -20.63
CA TYR A 145 10.30 -30.10 -20.69
C TYR A 145 9.72 -30.50 -19.32
N SER A 146 10.37 -30.14 -18.24
CA SER A 146 9.85 -30.30 -16.89
C SER A 146 9.08 -29.07 -16.43
N VAL A 147 8.12 -29.30 -15.53
CA VAL A 147 7.39 -28.23 -14.85
C VAL A 147 7.21 -28.56 -13.37
N VAL A 148 7.33 -27.54 -12.53
CA VAL A 148 6.97 -27.63 -11.11
C VAL A 148 5.67 -26.86 -10.90
N LEU A 149 4.74 -27.47 -10.16
CA LEU A 149 3.45 -26.85 -9.82
C LEU A 149 3.36 -26.61 -8.30
N ASN A 150 2.68 -25.56 -7.88
CA ASN A 150 2.27 -25.52 -6.49
C ASN A 150 1.01 -26.37 -6.27
N GLU A 151 0.70 -26.69 -5.00
CA GLU A 151 -0.45 -27.53 -4.65
C GLU A 151 -1.80 -26.96 -5.12
N GLU A 152 -1.95 -25.62 -5.15
CA GLU A 152 -3.19 -24.97 -5.55
C GLU A 152 -3.41 -25.13 -7.06
N VAL A 153 -2.37 -24.93 -7.86
CA VAL A 153 -2.41 -25.12 -9.32
C VAL A 153 -2.55 -26.60 -9.68
N ALA A 154 -1.86 -27.48 -8.96
CA ALA A 154 -2.01 -28.93 -9.16
C ALA A 154 -3.47 -29.37 -8.93
N LYS A 155 -4.11 -28.92 -7.85
CA LYS A 155 -5.53 -29.18 -7.58
C LYS A 155 -6.46 -28.54 -8.61
N LYS A 156 -6.16 -27.32 -9.06
CA LYS A 156 -6.92 -26.61 -10.09
C LYS A 156 -6.91 -27.36 -11.41
N PHE A 157 -5.78 -27.96 -11.79
CA PHE A 157 -5.62 -28.67 -13.07
C PHE A 157 -6.12 -30.11 -13.04
N PHE A 158 -5.88 -30.81 -11.95
CA PHE A 158 -6.05 -32.26 -11.88
C PHE A 158 -6.99 -32.74 -10.76
N GLY A 159 -7.53 -31.81 -9.96
CA GLY A 159 -8.39 -32.18 -8.81
C GLY A 159 -7.63 -32.75 -7.59
N THR A 160 -6.32 -32.98 -7.71
CA THR A 160 -5.47 -33.56 -6.66
C THR A 160 -4.11 -32.88 -6.66
N SER A 161 -3.37 -32.99 -5.54
CA SER A 161 -1.98 -32.52 -5.47
C SER A 161 -0.95 -33.58 -5.85
N ALA A 162 -1.32 -34.87 -5.90
CA ALA A 162 -0.45 -35.98 -6.34
C ALA A 162 -0.45 -36.06 -7.88
N VAL A 163 0.45 -35.29 -8.51
CA VAL A 163 0.44 -35.06 -9.96
C VAL A 163 1.80 -35.26 -10.63
N VAL A 164 2.83 -35.64 -9.90
CA VAL A 164 4.15 -35.93 -10.49
C VAL A 164 4.03 -37.00 -11.57
N GLY A 165 4.67 -36.77 -12.73
CA GLY A 165 4.59 -37.61 -13.93
C GLY A 165 3.40 -37.32 -14.85
N LYS A 166 2.44 -36.44 -14.46
CA LYS A 166 1.35 -36.03 -15.36
C LYS A 166 1.85 -35.02 -16.38
N ILE A 167 1.15 -34.95 -17.52
CA ILE A 167 1.51 -34.11 -18.65
C ILE A 167 0.56 -32.90 -18.73
N ILE A 168 1.14 -31.76 -19.02
CA ILE A 168 0.45 -30.51 -19.41
C ILE A 168 1.00 -30.06 -20.77
N GLU A 169 0.23 -29.28 -21.51
CA GLU A 169 0.65 -28.76 -22.81
C GLU A 169 0.69 -27.23 -22.77
N MET A 170 1.75 -26.61 -23.32
CA MET A 170 1.92 -25.15 -23.39
C MET A 170 2.43 -24.74 -24.78
N PRO A 171 2.07 -23.53 -25.29
CA PRO A 171 2.45 -23.07 -26.64
C PRO A 171 3.86 -22.45 -26.62
N THR A 172 4.85 -23.25 -26.25
CA THR A 172 6.26 -22.86 -26.16
C THR A 172 7.06 -23.23 -27.39
N GLY A 173 6.50 -24.02 -28.30
CA GLY A 173 7.12 -24.42 -29.55
C GLY A 173 7.23 -23.31 -30.59
N LYS A 174 7.85 -23.62 -31.71
CA LYS A 174 7.95 -22.71 -32.86
C LYS A 174 6.54 -22.33 -33.33
N ASP A 175 6.35 -21.04 -33.62
CA ASP A 175 5.06 -20.50 -34.09
C ASP A 175 3.88 -20.74 -33.13
N GLY A 176 4.18 -20.91 -31.82
CA GLY A 176 3.15 -21.13 -30.80
C GLY A 176 2.60 -22.58 -30.78
N ALA A 177 3.34 -23.54 -31.32
CA ALA A 177 2.96 -24.95 -31.22
C ALA A 177 2.96 -25.41 -29.76
N PHE A 178 1.94 -26.21 -29.41
CA PHE A 178 1.84 -26.80 -28.07
C PHE A 178 2.84 -27.94 -27.91
N GLU A 179 3.63 -27.86 -26.85
CA GLU A 179 4.61 -28.85 -26.43
C GLU A 179 4.19 -29.46 -25.09
N SER A 180 4.53 -30.72 -24.90
CA SER A 180 4.19 -31.52 -23.70
C SER A 180 5.25 -31.34 -22.61
N PHE A 181 4.82 -31.00 -21.41
CA PHE A 181 5.66 -30.85 -20.21
C PHE A 181 5.23 -31.86 -19.15
N THR A 182 6.23 -32.48 -18.52
CA THR A 182 6.00 -33.47 -17.44
C THR A 182 6.10 -32.74 -16.09
N VAL A 183 5.12 -32.94 -15.22
CA VAL A 183 5.20 -32.44 -13.84
C VAL A 183 6.31 -33.17 -13.08
N ALA A 184 7.42 -32.50 -12.81
CA ALA A 184 8.61 -33.08 -12.17
C ALA A 184 8.56 -32.98 -10.63
N ALA A 185 7.86 -31.97 -10.12
CA ALA A 185 7.73 -31.79 -8.68
C ALA A 185 6.47 -30.96 -8.32
N VAL A 186 6.04 -31.12 -7.07
CA VAL A 186 4.98 -30.29 -6.46
C VAL A 186 5.55 -29.59 -5.22
N VAL A 187 5.33 -28.29 -5.14
CA VAL A 187 5.73 -27.46 -4.01
C VAL A 187 4.52 -26.99 -3.23
N PRO A 188 4.61 -26.75 -1.91
CA PRO A 188 3.56 -26.08 -1.16
C PRO A 188 3.31 -24.66 -1.70
N LYS A 189 2.22 -24.03 -1.26
CA LYS A 189 2.03 -22.60 -1.47
C LYS A 189 3.20 -21.82 -0.89
N SER A 190 3.75 -20.87 -1.66
CA SER A 190 4.83 -20.01 -1.19
C SER A 190 4.43 -19.27 0.10
N PRO A 191 5.36 -19.05 1.03
CA PRO A 191 5.08 -18.27 2.24
C PRO A 191 4.47 -16.92 1.92
N GLN A 192 3.62 -16.40 2.82
CA GLN A 192 2.99 -15.09 2.64
C GLN A 192 4.04 -13.98 2.47
N ASN A 193 5.09 -14.03 3.28
CA ASN A 193 6.20 -13.09 3.31
C ASN A 193 7.34 -13.50 2.36
N SER A 194 7.02 -13.91 1.14
CA SER A 194 7.98 -14.18 0.07
C SER A 194 7.75 -13.25 -1.10
N SER A 195 8.80 -12.62 -1.60
CA SER A 195 8.75 -11.82 -2.84
C SER A 195 8.65 -12.70 -4.09
N ILE A 196 8.99 -13.98 -4.00
CA ILE A 196 8.85 -14.96 -5.08
C ILE A 196 7.67 -15.87 -4.77
N LYS A 197 6.64 -15.86 -5.64
CA LYS A 197 5.45 -16.72 -5.49
C LYS A 197 5.43 -17.75 -6.60
N ILE A 198 5.71 -18.98 -6.25
CA ILE A 198 5.67 -20.09 -7.21
C ILE A 198 4.22 -20.53 -7.41
N GLN A 199 3.67 -20.31 -8.60
CA GLN A 199 2.46 -20.95 -9.08
C GLN A 199 2.83 -22.12 -10.00
N MET A 200 3.62 -21.84 -11.03
CA MET A 200 4.22 -22.79 -11.96
C MET A 200 5.66 -22.34 -12.19
N LEU A 201 6.61 -23.28 -12.23
CA LEU A 201 8.03 -22.99 -12.43
C LEU A 201 8.54 -23.83 -13.61
N LEU A 202 9.20 -23.16 -14.55
CA LEU A 202 9.75 -23.71 -15.78
C LEU A 202 11.28 -23.50 -15.84
N PRO A 203 12.01 -24.39 -16.48
CA PRO A 203 13.44 -24.21 -16.68
C PRO A 203 13.76 -23.00 -17.57
N MET A 204 14.70 -22.16 -17.15
CA MET A 204 15.22 -21.03 -17.95
C MET A 204 15.79 -21.50 -19.30
N LYS A 205 16.28 -22.71 -19.41
CA LYS A 205 16.72 -23.33 -20.66
C LYS A 205 15.69 -23.28 -21.78
N LEU A 206 14.41 -23.23 -21.43
CA LEU A 206 13.33 -23.11 -22.41
C LEU A 206 13.41 -21.75 -23.17
N ASN A 207 13.84 -20.71 -22.50
CA ASN A 207 14.05 -19.38 -23.10
C ASN A 207 15.41 -19.21 -23.77
N LEU A 208 16.32 -20.19 -23.63
CA LEU A 208 17.65 -20.19 -24.23
C LEU A 208 17.75 -21.11 -25.47
N ARG A 209 16.62 -21.53 -26.04
CA ARG A 209 16.60 -22.35 -27.27
C ARG A 209 17.11 -21.55 -28.47
N GLU A 210 17.58 -22.27 -29.46
CA GLU A 210 18.02 -21.73 -30.74
C GLU A 210 16.96 -20.76 -31.32
N GLY A 211 17.39 -19.55 -31.65
CA GLY A 211 16.53 -18.45 -32.13
C GLY A 211 15.80 -17.66 -31.04
N ARG A 212 16.02 -17.97 -29.76
CA ARG A 212 15.57 -17.19 -28.59
C ARG A 212 16.72 -16.71 -27.69
N GLU A 213 17.94 -16.97 -28.12
CA GLU A 213 19.13 -16.53 -27.40
C GLU A 213 19.22 -15.00 -27.41
N ASP A 214 19.31 -14.41 -26.24
CA ASP A 214 19.52 -12.98 -26.06
C ASP A 214 20.93 -12.72 -25.55
N ASN A 215 21.78 -12.26 -26.42
CA ASN A 215 23.18 -11.93 -26.13
C ASN A 215 23.38 -10.44 -25.84
N GLN A 216 22.28 -9.66 -25.72
CA GLN A 216 22.32 -8.23 -25.49
C GLN A 216 22.44 -7.92 -23.98
N TRP A 217 23.47 -7.14 -23.64
CA TRP A 217 23.67 -6.71 -22.24
C TRP A 217 22.64 -5.67 -21.78
N MET A 218 22.14 -4.88 -22.74
CA MET A 218 21.23 -3.78 -22.49
C MET A 218 19.75 -4.16 -22.63
N ASN A 219 19.46 -5.40 -23.00
CA ASN A 219 18.09 -5.91 -23.01
C ASN A 219 17.69 -6.37 -21.58
N ILE A 220 16.92 -5.55 -20.88
CA ILE A 220 16.63 -5.67 -19.44
C ILE A 220 15.19 -6.12 -19.23
N PHE A 221 14.97 -7.37 -18.76
CA PHE A 221 13.63 -7.94 -18.68
C PHE A 221 13.46 -9.07 -17.65
N LEU A 222 14.47 -9.39 -16.82
CA LEU A 222 14.41 -10.45 -15.81
C LEU A 222 15.17 -10.06 -14.55
N ASN A 223 14.95 -10.78 -13.44
CA ASN A 223 15.72 -10.63 -12.23
C ASN A 223 16.87 -11.61 -12.19
N THR A 224 18.06 -11.14 -11.81
CA THR A 224 19.23 -12.00 -11.56
C THR A 224 19.63 -11.90 -10.10
N PHE A 225 19.69 -13.05 -9.44
CA PHE A 225 20.19 -13.16 -8.07
C PHE A 225 21.56 -13.85 -8.10
N VAL A 226 22.43 -13.40 -7.21
CA VAL A 226 23.76 -13.99 -6.97
C VAL A 226 23.92 -14.33 -5.50
N VAL A 227 24.64 -15.41 -5.23
CA VAL A 227 25.07 -15.77 -3.88
C VAL A 227 26.52 -15.41 -3.76
N LEU A 228 26.85 -14.54 -2.81
CA LEU A 228 28.23 -14.15 -2.55
C LEU A 228 28.88 -15.06 -1.49
N HIS A 229 30.20 -15.12 -1.48
CA HIS A 229 30.93 -15.65 -0.33
C HIS A 229 30.75 -14.71 0.89
N PRO A 230 30.66 -15.24 2.13
CA PRO A 230 30.37 -14.43 3.32
C PRO A 230 31.31 -13.26 3.57
N ASP A 231 32.54 -13.36 3.10
CA ASP A 231 33.62 -12.37 3.29
C ASP A 231 33.73 -11.40 2.09
N ALA A 232 32.81 -11.46 1.14
CA ALA A 232 32.87 -10.64 -0.06
C ALA A 232 32.65 -9.15 0.26
N ASP A 233 33.55 -8.32 -0.22
CA ASP A 233 33.39 -6.86 -0.17
C ASP A 233 32.53 -6.41 -1.35
N ILE A 234 31.30 -5.99 -1.04
CA ILE A 234 30.28 -5.59 -2.03
C ILE A 234 30.79 -4.53 -2.99
N LYS A 235 31.53 -3.52 -2.50
CA LYS A 235 32.04 -2.43 -3.35
C LYS A 235 33.06 -2.95 -4.36
N LYS A 236 33.96 -3.86 -3.92
CA LYS A 236 34.91 -4.47 -4.84
C LYS A 236 34.23 -5.38 -5.86
N VAL A 237 33.15 -6.07 -5.48
CA VAL A 237 32.36 -6.87 -6.40
C VAL A 237 31.70 -5.97 -7.47
N GLU A 238 31.12 -4.85 -7.07
CA GLU A 238 30.52 -3.89 -8.02
C GLU A 238 31.56 -3.27 -8.97
N GLU A 239 32.77 -2.99 -8.48
CA GLU A 239 33.90 -2.55 -9.34
C GLU A 239 34.31 -3.61 -10.37
N LYS A 240 34.28 -4.89 -9.98
CA LYS A 240 34.50 -6.00 -10.92
C LYS A 240 33.37 -6.14 -11.92
N PHE A 241 32.10 -5.95 -11.51
CA PHE A 241 30.98 -5.92 -12.44
C PHE A 241 31.17 -4.90 -13.54
N LYS A 242 31.62 -3.70 -13.18
CA LYS A 242 31.95 -2.65 -14.16
C LYS A 242 32.97 -3.12 -15.18
N LYS A 243 34.09 -3.72 -14.73
CA LYS A 243 35.14 -4.21 -15.62
C LYS A 243 34.66 -5.33 -16.56
N VAL A 244 33.91 -6.30 -16.00
CA VAL A 244 33.32 -7.40 -16.78
C VAL A 244 32.35 -6.87 -17.83
N PHE A 245 31.49 -5.93 -17.47
CA PHE A 245 30.57 -5.30 -18.39
C PHE A 245 31.30 -4.54 -19.50
N GLU A 246 32.23 -3.64 -19.15
CA GLU A 246 33.02 -2.85 -20.11
C GLU A 246 33.82 -3.72 -21.09
N THR A 247 34.29 -4.89 -20.64
CA THR A 247 35.03 -5.83 -21.49
C THR A 247 34.12 -6.65 -22.39
N ASN A 248 33.07 -7.28 -21.82
CA ASN A 248 32.21 -8.21 -22.57
C ASN A 248 31.14 -7.51 -23.43
N ALA A 249 30.75 -6.28 -23.08
CA ALA A 249 29.81 -5.48 -23.83
C ALA A 249 30.47 -4.41 -24.72
N ALA A 250 31.82 -4.43 -24.88
CA ALA A 250 32.58 -3.38 -25.56
C ALA A 250 32.07 -3.07 -26.97
N GLU A 251 31.72 -4.09 -27.76
CA GLU A 251 31.17 -3.91 -29.12
C GLU A 251 29.79 -3.30 -29.06
N GLN A 252 28.94 -3.74 -28.14
CA GLN A 252 27.58 -3.21 -27.97
C GLN A 252 27.60 -1.76 -27.46
N ILE A 253 28.50 -1.44 -26.54
CA ILE A 253 28.73 -0.05 -26.08
C ILE A 253 29.19 0.83 -27.23
N LYS A 254 30.11 0.33 -28.09
CA LYS A 254 30.58 1.05 -29.28
C LYS A 254 29.45 1.25 -30.28
N GLU A 255 28.70 0.20 -30.58
CA GLU A 255 27.52 0.28 -31.45
C GLU A 255 26.47 1.24 -30.88
N GLY A 256 26.23 1.21 -29.55
CA GLY A 256 25.35 2.15 -28.87
C GLY A 256 25.72 3.60 -29.13
N LYS A 257 27.04 3.91 -28.98
CA LYS A 257 27.55 5.26 -29.24
C LYS A 257 27.50 5.67 -30.70
N GLU A 258 27.89 4.78 -31.59
CA GLU A 258 28.01 5.10 -33.04
C GLU A 258 26.67 5.11 -33.74
N LYS A 259 25.77 4.20 -33.42
CA LYS A 259 24.51 3.97 -34.13
C LYS A 259 23.30 4.57 -33.41
N TYR A 260 23.34 4.60 -32.04
CA TYR A 260 22.23 5.06 -31.23
C TYR A 260 22.56 6.33 -30.41
N ASN A 261 23.76 6.92 -30.57
CA ASN A 261 24.27 8.06 -29.80
C ASN A 261 24.11 7.88 -28.26
N ASP A 262 24.09 6.64 -27.81
CA ASP A 262 23.94 6.33 -26.39
C ASP A 262 25.30 6.54 -25.69
N TYR A 263 25.46 7.72 -25.10
CA TYR A 263 26.64 8.08 -24.27
C TYR A 263 26.40 7.85 -22.78
N ASN A 264 25.29 7.23 -22.43
CA ASN A 264 25.00 6.89 -21.04
C ASN A 264 26.05 5.94 -20.47
N THR A 265 26.27 6.04 -19.20
CA THR A 265 27.09 5.09 -18.46
C THR A 265 26.21 4.16 -17.64
N HIS A 266 26.48 2.86 -17.74
CA HIS A 266 25.70 1.82 -17.11
C HIS A 266 26.44 1.23 -15.93
N LYS A 267 25.78 1.13 -14.80
CA LYS A 267 26.34 0.55 -13.58
C LYS A 267 25.48 -0.61 -13.12
N PHE A 268 26.11 -1.76 -12.90
CA PHE A 268 25.52 -2.88 -12.18
C PHE A 268 25.87 -2.79 -10.70
N GLY A 269 24.88 -2.93 -9.84
CA GLY A 269 25.01 -2.90 -8.39
C GLY A 269 24.42 -4.15 -7.75
N LEU A 270 24.50 -4.21 -6.41
CA LEU A 270 24.01 -5.32 -5.61
C LEU A 270 22.98 -4.83 -4.59
N GLN A 271 21.79 -5.39 -4.60
CA GLN A 271 20.75 -5.15 -3.62
C GLN A 271 20.54 -6.39 -2.75
N PRO A 272 20.70 -6.30 -1.41
CA PRO A 272 20.40 -7.43 -0.53
C PRO A 272 18.95 -7.93 -0.73
N MET A 273 18.76 -9.23 -0.74
CA MET A 273 17.41 -9.82 -0.87
C MET A 273 16.46 -9.33 0.23
N THR A 274 16.96 -9.10 1.43
CA THR A 274 16.18 -8.58 2.57
C THR A 274 15.72 -7.13 2.44
N ASP A 275 16.24 -6.39 1.45
CA ASP A 275 15.87 -4.99 1.18
C ASP A 275 14.79 -4.86 0.09
N MET A 276 14.63 -5.87 -0.78
CA MET A 276 13.80 -5.77 -1.99
C MET A 276 12.35 -5.40 -1.71
N HIS A 277 11.73 -6.02 -0.70
CA HIS A 277 10.31 -5.84 -0.39
C HIS A 277 9.95 -4.39 -0.05
N MET A 278 10.80 -3.68 0.68
CA MET A 278 10.54 -2.30 1.14
C MET A 278 11.34 -1.25 0.36
N ASN A 279 11.97 -1.61 -0.75
CA ASN A 279 12.75 -0.69 -1.56
C ASN A 279 11.88 -0.08 -2.66
N THR A 280 11.85 1.25 -2.73
CA THR A 280 11.09 1.99 -3.75
C THR A 280 11.95 2.47 -4.92
N GLU A 281 13.26 2.29 -4.84
CA GLU A 281 14.22 2.74 -5.86
C GLU A 281 14.37 1.71 -6.98
N TYR A 282 14.32 0.42 -6.64
CA TYR A 282 14.41 -0.69 -7.57
C TYR A 282 13.09 -1.47 -7.55
N ALA A 283 12.29 -1.32 -8.59
CA ALA A 283 10.98 -1.98 -8.67
C ALA A 283 11.09 -3.51 -8.53
N ALA A 284 10.12 -4.09 -7.84
CA ALA A 284 9.94 -5.54 -7.76
C ALA A 284 8.90 -5.96 -8.81
N ASP A 285 9.35 -6.41 -9.95
CA ASP A 285 8.57 -6.85 -11.11
C ASP A 285 9.17 -8.12 -11.74
N ASN A 286 8.63 -8.57 -12.86
CA ASN A 286 9.12 -9.73 -13.62
C ASN A 286 9.33 -11.00 -12.78
N GLY A 287 8.34 -11.35 -11.95
CA GLY A 287 8.38 -12.54 -11.09
C GLY A 287 8.60 -12.24 -9.62
N LEU A 288 8.82 -10.98 -9.28
CA LEU A 288 8.78 -10.50 -7.91
C LEU A 288 7.46 -9.78 -7.67
N VAL A 289 6.86 -10.03 -6.52
CA VAL A 289 5.55 -9.51 -6.12
C VAL A 289 5.58 -8.93 -4.71
N ASP A 290 4.46 -8.32 -4.32
CA ASP A 290 4.20 -7.82 -2.96
C ASP A 290 5.16 -6.71 -2.50
N ALA A 291 5.76 -5.92 -3.40
CA ALA A 291 6.55 -4.75 -3.02
C ALA A 291 5.74 -3.77 -2.17
N SER A 292 6.35 -3.23 -1.13
CA SER A 292 5.71 -2.31 -0.18
C SER A 292 6.52 -1.03 -0.03
N ASN A 293 5.83 0.09 0.18
CA ASN A 293 6.50 1.35 0.48
C ASN A 293 6.68 1.50 1.99
N PRO A 294 7.91 1.67 2.51
CA PRO A 294 8.18 1.80 3.94
C PRO A 294 7.49 3.00 4.60
N ILE A 295 7.03 3.99 3.83
CA ILE A 295 6.26 5.12 4.35
C ILE A 295 4.96 4.65 5.01
N TYR A 296 4.37 3.58 4.52
CA TYR A 296 3.13 3.02 5.05
C TYR A 296 3.31 2.47 6.47
N ALA A 297 4.35 1.70 6.69
CA ALA A 297 4.70 1.19 8.02
C ALA A 297 4.94 2.33 9.02
N LYS A 298 5.58 3.44 8.57
CA LYS A 298 5.81 4.65 9.39
C LYS A 298 4.50 5.37 9.72
N ILE A 299 3.61 5.54 8.75
CA ILE A 299 2.29 6.18 8.95
C ILE A 299 1.46 5.36 9.95
N LEU A 300 1.36 4.04 9.75
CA LEU A 300 0.66 3.15 10.68
C LEU A 300 1.25 3.22 12.08
N GLY A 301 2.58 3.20 12.21
CA GLY A 301 3.28 3.36 13.48
C GLY A 301 2.93 4.68 14.17
N GLY A 302 2.85 5.78 13.42
CA GLY A 302 2.41 7.09 13.91
C GLY A 302 0.98 7.09 14.43
N ILE A 303 0.04 6.49 13.67
CA ILE A 303 -1.37 6.34 14.07
C ILE A 303 -1.47 5.53 15.36
N ALA A 304 -0.77 4.38 15.44
CA ALA A 304 -0.77 3.56 16.64
C ALA A 304 -0.24 4.31 17.87
N LEU A 305 0.86 5.03 17.70
CA LEU A 305 1.44 5.84 18.75
C LEU A 305 0.45 6.92 19.23
N PHE A 306 -0.22 7.62 18.32
CA PHE A 306 -1.24 8.63 18.67
C PHE A 306 -2.40 8.00 19.43
N MET A 307 -2.93 6.87 18.95
CA MET A 307 -4.02 6.17 19.62
C MET A 307 -3.64 5.70 21.03
N LEU A 308 -2.42 5.17 21.20
CA LEU A 308 -1.92 4.75 22.51
C LEU A 308 -1.73 5.94 23.45
N LEU A 309 -1.16 7.04 22.96
CA LEU A 309 -1.01 8.27 23.74
C LEU A 309 -2.36 8.81 24.19
N ILE A 310 -3.35 8.86 23.32
CA ILE A 310 -4.71 9.30 23.65
C ILE A 310 -5.35 8.38 24.70
N ALA A 311 -5.18 7.06 24.57
CA ALA A 311 -5.67 6.09 25.54
C ALA A 311 -4.99 6.26 26.91
N CYS A 312 -3.67 6.45 26.95
CA CYS A 312 -2.92 6.73 28.17
C CYS A 312 -3.32 8.07 28.81
N ILE A 313 -3.49 9.12 28.01
CA ILE A 313 -3.95 10.45 28.45
C ILE A 313 -5.33 10.32 29.11
N ASN A 314 -6.25 9.59 28.49
CA ASN A 314 -7.58 9.34 29.06
C ASN A 314 -7.48 8.62 30.38
N PHE A 315 -6.68 7.56 30.46
CA PHE A 315 -6.45 6.83 31.71
C PHE A 315 -5.91 7.74 32.80
N VAL A 316 -4.88 8.55 32.50
CA VAL A 316 -4.28 9.49 33.44
C VAL A 316 -5.32 10.49 33.96
N ASN A 317 -6.03 11.14 33.03
CA ASN A 317 -7.03 12.16 33.36
C ASN A 317 -8.17 11.61 34.20
N LEU A 318 -8.70 10.44 33.86
CA LEU A 318 -9.77 9.81 34.65
C LEU A 318 -9.29 9.33 36.02
N THR A 319 -8.08 8.79 36.10
CA THR A 319 -7.48 8.33 37.36
C THR A 319 -7.25 9.49 38.32
N ILE A 320 -6.71 10.63 37.81
CA ILE A 320 -6.54 11.84 38.64
C ILE A 320 -7.89 12.35 39.10
N ALA A 321 -8.87 12.49 38.21
CA ALA A 321 -10.19 13.01 38.55
C ALA A 321 -10.94 12.12 39.53
N HIS A 322 -10.84 10.80 39.39
CA HIS A 322 -11.41 9.82 40.33
C HIS A 322 -10.71 9.80 41.70
N SER A 323 -9.40 9.97 41.71
CA SER A 323 -8.59 9.93 42.93
C SER A 323 -8.84 11.11 43.89
N LEU A 324 -9.36 12.23 43.38
CA LEU A 324 -9.78 13.33 44.20
C LEU A 324 -10.97 12.95 45.15
N LYS A 325 -11.81 11.98 44.77
CA LYS A 325 -12.84 11.40 45.63
C LYS A 325 -12.25 10.60 46.77
N ARG A 326 -11.05 10.05 46.60
CA ARG A 326 -10.33 9.22 47.60
C ARG A 326 -9.33 10.02 48.43
N ALA A 327 -9.30 11.34 48.26
CA ALA A 327 -8.33 12.18 48.96
C ALA A 327 -8.41 12.05 50.50
N LYS A 328 -9.62 12.00 51.04
CA LYS A 328 -9.81 11.79 52.49
C LYS A 328 -9.25 10.42 52.96
N GLU A 329 -9.46 9.36 52.23
CA GLU A 329 -8.90 8.02 52.49
C GLU A 329 -7.35 8.06 52.46
N ILE A 330 -6.76 8.76 51.51
CA ILE A 330 -5.31 8.92 51.39
C ILE A 330 -4.76 9.76 52.57
N GLY A 331 -5.45 10.85 52.95
CA GLY A 331 -5.11 11.67 54.09
C GLY A 331 -5.11 10.88 55.37
N LEU A 332 -6.16 10.10 55.61
CA LEU A 332 -6.28 9.24 56.78
C LEU A 332 -5.15 8.21 56.88
N ARG A 333 -4.83 7.53 55.77
CA ARG A 333 -3.73 6.55 55.72
C ARG A 333 -2.38 7.18 56.05
N LYS A 334 -2.12 8.42 55.59
CA LYS A 334 -0.90 9.15 55.94
C LYS A 334 -0.83 9.51 57.43
N VAL A 335 -1.96 9.88 58.02
CA VAL A 335 -2.03 10.18 59.48
C VAL A 335 -1.77 8.92 60.29
N ILE A 336 -2.22 7.75 59.84
CA ILE A 336 -2.00 6.44 60.49
C ILE A 336 -0.57 5.89 60.22
N GLY A 337 0.31 6.67 59.51
CA GLY A 337 1.72 6.33 59.32
C GLY A 337 2.10 5.66 58.01
N SER A 338 1.23 5.69 56.96
CA SER A 338 1.61 5.16 55.66
C SER A 338 2.66 6.04 54.97
N GLU A 339 3.78 5.45 54.56
CA GLU A 339 4.84 6.10 53.81
C GLU A 339 4.42 6.43 52.35
N ARG A 340 5.03 7.48 51.81
CA ARG A 340 4.81 7.89 50.44
C ARG A 340 5.10 6.78 49.40
N LYS A 341 6.16 5.99 49.60
CA LYS A 341 6.53 4.85 48.76
C LYS A 341 5.44 3.78 48.72
N GLN A 342 4.82 3.50 49.84
CA GLN A 342 3.73 2.51 49.98
C GLN A 342 2.49 2.95 49.18
N LEU A 343 2.14 4.24 49.21
CA LEU A 343 1.04 4.80 48.46
C LEU A 343 1.33 4.78 46.95
N VAL A 344 2.56 5.13 46.52
CA VAL A 344 2.98 5.02 45.11
C VAL A 344 2.87 3.60 44.60
N LEU A 345 3.40 2.62 45.35
CA LEU A 345 3.31 1.21 44.96
C LEU A 345 1.86 0.71 44.90
N GLN A 346 1.00 1.16 45.81
CA GLN A 346 -0.41 0.81 45.78
C GLN A 346 -1.10 1.34 44.50
N PHE A 347 -0.90 2.62 44.14
CA PHE A 347 -1.51 3.21 42.95
C PHE A 347 -0.94 2.60 41.67
N LEU A 348 0.35 2.31 41.65
CA LEU A 348 0.97 1.58 40.52
C LEU A 348 0.38 0.18 40.37
N SER A 349 0.12 -0.52 41.50
CA SER A 349 -0.52 -1.85 41.48
C SER A 349 -1.96 -1.79 40.99
N GLU A 350 -2.73 -0.73 41.32
CA GLU A 350 -4.09 -0.50 40.79
C GLU A 350 -4.06 -0.26 39.29
N SER A 351 -3.14 0.60 38.81
CA SER A 351 -2.97 0.89 37.40
C SER A 351 -2.48 -0.33 36.60
N PHE A 352 -1.54 -1.09 37.17
CA PHE A 352 -1.04 -2.33 36.60
C PHE A 352 -2.16 -3.36 36.40
N LEU A 353 -3.03 -3.52 37.36
CA LEU A 353 -4.16 -4.45 37.30
C LEU A 353 -5.17 -4.04 36.22
N LEU A 354 -5.50 -2.74 36.14
CA LEU A 354 -6.36 -2.22 35.06
C LEU A 354 -5.74 -2.41 33.68
N SER A 355 -4.43 -2.13 33.55
CA SER A 355 -3.69 -2.34 32.31
C SER A 355 -3.59 -3.81 31.91
N PHE A 356 -3.49 -4.71 32.89
CA PHE A 356 -3.50 -6.16 32.67
C PHE A 356 -4.82 -6.63 32.06
N PHE A 357 -5.96 -6.19 32.59
CA PHE A 357 -7.25 -6.51 32.00
C PHE A 357 -7.40 -5.87 30.63
N ALA A 358 -6.94 -4.62 30.46
CA ALA A 358 -6.95 -3.97 29.15
C ALA A 358 -6.11 -4.74 28.11
N PHE A 359 -4.95 -5.24 28.51
CA PHE A 359 -4.09 -6.04 27.65
C PHE A 359 -4.73 -7.39 27.28
N ALA A 360 -5.36 -8.08 28.26
CA ALA A 360 -6.08 -9.32 28.01
C ALA A 360 -7.25 -9.10 27.01
N PHE A 361 -8.03 -8.04 27.20
CA PHE A 361 -9.08 -7.67 26.27
C PHE A 361 -8.52 -7.21 24.90
N ALA A 362 -7.37 -6.55 24.88
CA ALA A 362 -6.71 -6.18 23.62
C ALA A 362 -6.35 -7.41 22.78
N ILE A 363 -5.86 -8.48 23.40
CA ILE A 363 -5.59 -9.74 22.67
C ILE A 363 -6.89 -10.28 22.05
N VAL A 364 -7.98 -10.29 22.79
CA VAL A 364 -9.28 -10.73 22.26
C VAL A 364 -9.73 -9.84 21.09
N LEU A 365 -9.59 -8.52 21.22
CA LEU A 365 -9.91 -7.58 20.13
C LEU A 365 -9.03 -7.80 18.88
N VAL A 366 -7.74 -8.05 19.06
CA VAL A 366 -6.82 -8.38 17.96
C VAL A 366 -7.34 -9.59 17.21
N LEU A 367 -7.71 -10.67 17.91
CA LEU A 367 -8.23 -11.89 17.27
C LEU A 367 -9.52 -11.66 16.48
N LEU A 368 -10.42 -10.83 17.02
CA LEU A 368 -11.69 -10.51 16.38
C LEU A 368 -11.52 -9.59 15.15
N ILE A 369 -10.57 -8.66 15.20
CA ILE A 369 -10.36 -7.65 14.16
C ILE A 369 -9.38 -8.15 13.09
N LEU A 370 -8.55 -9.16 13.38
CA LEU A 370 -7.52 -9.65 12.47
C LEU A 370 -8.03 -10.01 11.06
N PRO A 371 -9.20 -10.67 10.87
CA PRO A 371 -9.72 -10.95 9.52
C PRO A 371 -10.02 -9.66 8.74
N LEU A 372 -10.65 -8.68 9.39
CA LEU A 372 -10.93 -7.38 8.79
C LEU A 372 -9.64 -6.63 8.46
N PHE A 373 -8.67 -6.65 9.37
CA PHE A 373 -7.37 -6.01 9.17
C PHE A 373 -6.61 -6.65 7.99
N ASN A 374 -6.65 -7.97 7.86
CA ASN A 374 -6.06 -8.68 6.72
C ASN A 374 -6.67 -8.24 5.39
N THR A 375 -8.00 -8.12 5.32
CA THR A 375 -8.68 -7.65 4.12
C THR A 375 -8.27 -6.21 3.76
N LEU A 376 -8.17 -5.32 4.75
CA LEU A 376 -7.82 -3.92 4.55
C LEU A 376 -6.35 -3.72 4.17
N SER A 377 -5.45 -4.49 4.78
CA SER A 377 -4.00 -4.39 4.56
C SER A 377 -3.48 -5.26 3.40
N ASN A 378 -4.35 -6.05 2.76
CA ASN A 378 -3.99 -7.06 1.76
C ASN A 378 -2.93 -8.05 2.26
N LYS A 379 -3.05 -8.42 3.54
CA LYS A 379 -2.16 -9.39 4.20
C LYS A 379 -2.93 -10.65 4.59
N ALA A 380 -2.22 -11.72 4.83
CA ALA A 380 -2.77 -12.95 5.39
C ALA A 380 -2.06 -13.30 6.71
N LEU A 381 -2.07 -12.33 7.64
CA LEU A 381 -1.45 -12.49 8.95
C LEU A 381 -2.17 -13.60 9.73
N ALA A 382 -1.43 -14.62 10.12
CA ALA A 382 -1.97 -15.77 10.82
C ALA A 382 -1.81 -15.64 12.35
N PHE A 383 -2.67 -16.31 13.09
CA PHE A 383 -2.58 -16.41 14.55
C PHE A 383 -1.23 -16.96 15.03
N SER A 384 -0.62 -17.86 14.24
CA SER A 384 0.72 -18.41 14.55
C SER A 384 1.82 -17.37 14.68
N TYR A 385 1.71 -16.22 13.99
CA TYR A 385 2.63 -15.10 14.17
C TYR A 385 2.58 -14.49 15.58
N LEU A 386 1.43 -14.58 16.27
CA LEU A 386 1.28 -14.08 17.64
C LEU A 386 2.08 -14.90 18.66
N LEU A 387 2.48 -16.13 18.30
CA LEU A 387 3.28 -17.02 19.17
C LEU A 387 4.79 -16.85 18.96
N ASP A 388 5.22 -15.97 18.10
CA ASP A 388 6.63 -15.65 17.91
C ASP A 388 7.21 -14.98 19.16
N VAL A 389 8.32 -15.52 19.67
CA VAL A 389 8.94 -15.08 20.93
C VAL A 389 9.32 -13.60 20.93
N LYS A 390 9.84 -13.09 19.80
CA LYS A 390 10.23 -11.67 19.67
C LYS A 390 9.00 -10.77 19.71
N LEU A 391 7.92 -11.16 19.04
CA LEU A 391 6.67 -10.41 19.02
C LEU A 391 6.01 -10.43 20.41
N VAL A 392 5.98 -11.58 21.08
CA VAL A 392 5.48 -11.70 22.45
C VAL A 392 6.27 -10.80 23.41
N ALA A 393 7.59 -10.79 23.30
CA ALA A 393 8.43 -9.89 24.10
C ALA A 393 8.12 -8.40 23.83
N MET A 394 7.88 -8.03 22.56
CA MET A 394 7.44 -6.67 22.21
C MET A 394 6.07 -6.32 22.79
N TYR A 395 5.13 -7.24 22.79
CA TYR A 395 3.81 -7.04 23.40
C TYR A 395 3.88 -6.91 24.93
N LEU A 396 4.74 -7.68 25.57
CA LEU A 396 4.98 -7.55 27.01
C LEU A 396 5.66 -6.22 27.35
N LEU A 397 6.62 -5.79 26.52
CA LEU A 397 7.25 -4.48 26.66
C LEU A 397 6.21 -3.35 26.49
N LEU A 398 5.37 -3.44 25.46
CA LEU A 398 4.27 -2.51 25.22
C LEU A 398 3.33 -2.43 26.44
N PHE A 399 2.94 -3.56 27.03
CA PHE A 399 2.13 -3.64 28.24
C PHE A 399 2.82 -2.94 29.42
N ILE A 400 4.10 -3.22 29.68
CA ILE A 400 4.86 -2.62 30.78
C ILE A 400 4.97 -1.11 30.59
N VAL A 401 5.38 -0.64 29.40
CA VAL A 401 5.51 0.79 29.09
C VAL A 401 4.17 1.51 29.25
N THR A 402 3.10 0.94 28.72
CA THR A 402 1.75 1.51 28.83
C THR A 402 1.28 1.58 30.29
N SER A 403 1.50 0.53 31.07
CA SER A 403 1.15 0.49 32.49
C SER A 403 1.91 1.54 33.28
N LEU A 404 3.20 1.76 32.98
CA LEU A 404 4.00 2.79 33.61
C LEU A 404 3.54 4.19 33.21
N LEU A 405 3.34 4.46 31.92
CA LEU A 405 2.88 5.76 31.41
C LEU A 405 1.52 6.15 32.02
N ALA A 406 0.60 5.19 32.07
CA ALA A 406 -0.73 5.40 32.63
C ALA A 406 -0.73 5.57 34.16
N GLY A 407 0.11 4.80 34.87
CA GLY A 407 0.09 4.72 36.31
C GLY A 407 1.03 5.66 37.09
N PHE A 408 2.18 5.98 36.52
CA PHE A 408 3.27 6.68 37.20
C PHE A 408 2.90 8.10 37.61
N TYR A 409 2.35 8.87 36.69
CA TYR A 409 2.00 10.27 36.97
C TYR A 409 0.86 10.39 38.02
N PRO A 410 -0.28 9.67 37.91
CA PRO A 410 -1.29 9.69 38.99
C PRO A 410 -0.73 9.27 40.35
N ALA A 411 0.11 8.24 40.41
CA ALA A 411 0.71 7.77 41.63
C ALA A 411 1.58 8.84 42.33
N LEU A 412 2.38 9.59 41.54
CA LEU A 412 3.19 10.69 42.06
C LEU A 412 2.36 11.86 42.58
N VAL A 413 1.31 12.27 41.85
CA VAL A 413 0.43 13.38 42.27
C VAL A 413 -0.30 13.05 43.52
N LEU A 414 -0.90 11.87 43.62
CA LEU A 414 -1.69 11.41 44.77
C LEU A 414 -0.86 11.24 46.02
N SER A 415 0.35 10.71 45.87
CA SER A 415 1.26 10.53 47.01
C SER A 415 1.75 11.85 47.61
N ARG A 416 1.61 13.01 46.90
CA ARG A 416 2.00 14.34 47.40
C ARG A 416 0.93 15.06 48.20
N PHE A 417 -0.32 14.55 48.30
CA PHE A 417 -1.38 15.22 49.04
C PHE A 417 -1.03 15.43 50.52
N ASN A 418 -1.27 16.66 51.01
CA ASN A 418 -1.05 17.03 52.40
C ASN A 418 -2.24 16.54 53.27
N PRO A 419 -2.02 15.74 54.36
CA PRO A 419 -3.08 15.18 55.18
C PRO A 419 -4.00 16.23 55.81
N VAL A 420 -3.42 17.32 56.31
CA VAL A 420 -4.16 18.41 56.99
C VAL A 420 -5.13 19.10 56.02
N GLN A 421 -4.65 19.48 54.84
CA GLN A 421 -5.48 20.14 53.81
C GLN A 421 -6.58 19.19 53.28
N THR A 422 -6.30 17.90 53.27
CA THR A 422 -7.22 16.87 52.74
C THR A 422 -8.35 16.58 53.70
N LEU A 423 -8.09 16.56 54.97
CA LEU A 423 -9.09 16.29 56.05
C LEU A 423 -10.01 17.49 56.27
N TYR A 424 -9.48 18.72 56.23
CA TYR A 424 -10.25 19.95 56.45
C TYR A 424 -10.97 20.50 55.21
N ASN A 425 -11.05 19.76 54.10
CA ASN A 425 -11.64 20.16 52.81
C ASN A 425 -11.03 21.48 52.26
N ARG A 426 -9.87 21.95 52.71
CA ARG A 426 -9.14 23.13 52.25
C ARG A 426 -8.13 22.78 51.18
N MET A 427 -8.54 21.92 50.24
CA MET A 427 -7.63 21.62 49.12
C MET A 427 -7.43 22.82 48.21
N PRO A 428 -6.19 23.26 47.95
CA PRO A 428 -5.89 24.34 46.99
C PRO A 428 -6.03 23.88 45.55
N LEU A 429 -6.80 22.85 45.30
CA LEU A 429 -7.05 22.26 43.96
C LEU A 429 -8.12 22.99 43.16
N SER A 430 -8.67 24.09 43.69
CA SER A 430 -9.65 24.93 42.99
C SER A 430 -9.04 25.82 41.87
N GLY A 431 -7.73 25.90 41.81
CA GLY A 431 -7.08 26.73 40.82
C GLY A 431 -5.93 26.03 40.16
N LYS A 432 -6.08 25.61 38.94
CA LYS A 432 -4.98 25.32 37.97
C LYS A 432 -4.55 23.86 37.85
N ASN A 433 -5.46 22.96 37.50
CA ASN A 433 -5.08 21.65 36.94
C ASN A 433 -4.56 21.84 35.51
N TYR A 434 -3.49 22.65 35.33
CA TYR A 434 -2.93 22.96 34.01
C TYR A 434 -2.52 21.70 33.25
N LEU A 435 -2.02 20.68 33.94
CA LEU A 435 -1.58 19.46 33.28
C LEU A 435 -2.75 18.66 32.69
N SER A 436 -3.84 18.43 33.47
CA SER A 436 -5.02 17.75 32.94
C SER A 436 -5.64 18.52 31.77
N LYS A 437 -5.64 19.85 31.82
CA LYS A 437 -6.07 20.70 30.70
C LYS A 437 -5.14 20.56 29.52
N GLY A 438 -3.83 20.62 29.75
CA GLY A 438 -2.81 20.42 28.71
C GLY A 438 -2.90 19.04 28.04
N LEU A 439 -3.15 17.99 28.81
CA LEU A 439 -3.36 16.64 28.30
C LEU A 439 -4.63 16.54 27.44
N VAL A 440 -5.73 17.22 27.85
CA VAL A 440 -6.95 17.31 27.01
C VAL A 440 -6.66 18.05 25.72
N VAL A 441 -5.94 19.18 25.77
CA VAL A 441 -5.54 19.93 24.58
C VAL A 441 -4.70 19.05 23.67
N LEU A 442 -3.68 18.36 24.18
CA LEU A 442 -2.84 17.45 23.38
C LEU A 442 -3.67 16.35 22.73
N GLN A 443 -4.56 15.72 23.48
CA GLN A 443 -5.46 14.68 22.98
C GLN A 443 -6.30 15.16 21.79
N PHE A 444 -6.97 16.31 21.96
CA PHE A 444 -7.80 16.87 20.89
C PHE A 444 -6.98 17.44 19.73
N THR A 445 -5.74 17.89 19.96
CA THR A 445 -4.80 18.27 18.88
C THR A 445 -4.48 17.06 18.00
N LEU A 446 -4.13 15.90 18.60
CA LEU A 446 -3.87 14.66 17.86
C LEU A 446 -5.13 14.17 17.12
N THR A 447 -6.30 14.25 17.76
CA THR A 447 -7.57 13.86 17.14
C THR A 447 -7.90 14.76 15.95
N THR A 448 -7.80 16.09 16.08
CA THR A 448 -8.05 17.04 15.00
C THR A 448 -7.05 16.85 13.86
N PHE A 449 -5.78 16.60 14.17
CA PHE A 449 -4.75 16.28 13.18
C PHE A 449 -5.16 15.06 12.32
N LEU A 450 -5.55 13.96 12.96
CA LEU A 450 -5.97 12.75 12.25
C LEU A 450 -7.23 12.95 11.41
N ILE A 451 -8.17 13.78 11.88
CA ILE A 451 -9.36 14.12 11.10
C ILE A 451 -8.99 14.91 9.84
N ILE A 452 -8.11 15.92 9.97
CA ILE A 452 -7.64 16.70 8.81
C ILE A 452 -6.90 15.79 7.83
N ALA A 453 -6.00 14.92 8.32
CA ALA A 453 -5.30 13.96 7.50
C ALA A 453 -6.27 13.04 6.74
N THR A 454 -7.31 12.55 7.42
CA THR A 454 -8.34 11.70 6.80
C THR A 454 -9.10 12.45 5.71
N ILE A 455 -9.51 13.70 5.95
CA ILE A 455 -10.23 14.54 4.98
C ILE A 455 -9.33 14.79 3.76
N THR A 456 -8.05 15.12 3.98
CA THR A 456 -7.09 15.38 2.89
C THR A 456 -6.88 14.13 2.04
N ILE A 457 -6.62 12.97 2.64
CA ILE A 457 -6.41 11.70 1.93
C ILE A 457 -7.69 11.30 1.17
N TYR A 458 -8.85 11.46 1.80
CA TYR A 458 -10.13 11.19 1.13
C TYR A 458 -10.34 12.10 -0.08
N SER A 459 -10.06 13.39 0.06
CA SER A 459 -10.20 14.37 -1.02
C SER A 459 -9.21 14.10 -2.16
N GLN A 460 -7.96 13.76 -1.85
CA GLN A 460 -6.95 13.39 -2.85
C GLN A 460 -7.35 12.13 -3.62
N PHE A 461 -7.78 11.08 -2.91
CA PHE A 461 -8.27 9.86 -3.55
C PHE A 461 -9.47 10.13 -4.46
N ASN A 462 -10.43 10.91 -3.98
CA ASN A 462 -11.60 11.27 -4.77
C ASN A 462 -11.23 12.12 -5.99
N TYR A 463 -10.22 12.98 -5.87
CA TYR A 463 -9.66 13.75 -6.99
C TYR A 463 -9.05 12.82 -8.04
N LEU A 464 -8.20 11.87 -7.64
CA LEU A 464 -7.54 10.93 -8.55
C LEU A 464 -8.55 10.01 -9.27
N THR A 465 -9.56 9.52 -8.57
CA THR A 465 -10.54 8.58 -9.16
C THR A 465 -11.60 9.24 -10.05
N ASN A 466 -11.82 10.55 -9.87
CA ASN A 466 -12.78 11.32 -10.69
C ASN A 466 -12.10 12.31 -11.64
N PHE A 467 -10.79 12.20 -11.79
CA PHE A 467 -10.03 13.05 -12.68
C PHE A 467 -10.43 12.79 -14.14
N ASP A 468 -10.52 13.84 -14.94
CA ASP A 468 -10.73 13.70 -16.37
C ASP A 468 -9.46 13.18 -17.03
N LEU A 469 -9.48 11.91 -17.39
CA LEU A 469 -8.33 11.25 -18.03
C LEU A 469 -8.07 11.73 -19.46
N GLY A 470 -8.92 12.57 -20.03
CA GLY A 470 -8.81 13.04 -21.42
C GLY A 470 -9.34 12.04 -22.45
N TYR A 471 -9.97 10.94 -22.00
CA TYR A 471 -10.65 9.95 -22.84
C TYR A 471 -11.84 9.32 -22.13
N ASN A 472 -12.74 8.70 -22.89
CA ASN A 472 -13.94 8.08 -22.34
C ASN A 472 -13.73 6.59 -22.09
N ASP A 473 -13.53 6.22 -20.82
CA ASP A 473 -13.34 4.84 -20.35
C ASP A 473 -14.64 4.09 -20.00
N LYS A 474 -15.79 4.79 -19.96
CA LYS A 474 -17.08 4.20 -19.56
C LYS A 474 -17.60 3.24 -20.62
N ASN A 475 -18.13 2.10 -20.17
CA ASN A 475 -18.64 1.03 -21.06
C ASN A 475 -17.64 0.60 -22.14
N LEU A 476 -16.36 0.66 -21.84
CA LEU A 476 -15.27 0.26 -22.72
C LEU A 476 -14.70 -1.06 -22.22
N VAL A 477 -14.99 -2.13 -22.94
CA VAL A 477 -14.50 -3.47 -22.62
C VAL A 477 -13.12 -3.65 -23.26
N SER A 478 -12.15 -4.03 -22.45
CA SER A 478 -10.79 -4.38 -22.86
C SER A 478 -10.66 -5.91 -22.93
N VAL A 479 -10.34 -6.43 -24.10
CA VAL A 479 -10.07 -7.86 -24.31
C VAL A 479 -8.64 -8.02 -24.77
N ILE A 480 -7.88 -8.87 -24.09
CA ILE A 480 -6.53 -9.23 -24.49
C ILE A 480 -6.60 -10.45 -25.40
N THR A 481 -5.92 -10.37 -26.54
CA THR A 481 -5.84 -11.44 -27.53
C THR A 481 -4.39 -11.91 -27.65
N ASP A 482 -4.19 -13.00 -28.33
CA ASP A 482 -2.87 -13.33 -28.84
C ASP A 482 -2.50 -12.38 -29.99
N LYS A 483 -1.22 -12.38 -30.36
CA LYS A 483 -0.71 -11.55 -31.47
C LYS A 483 -1.53 -11.78 -32.73
N MET A 484 -2.31 -10.79 -33.15
CA MET A 484 -3.23 -10.88 -34.27
C MET A 484 -2.82 -9.93 -35.39
N LYS A 485 -2.65 -10.45 -36.59
CA LYS A 485 -2.36 -9.63 -37.79
C LYS A 485 -3.59 -8.84 -38.25
N ALA A 486 -3.36 -7.77 -39.00
CA ALA A 486 -4.40 -6.81 -39.40
C ALA A 486 -5.58 -7.45 -40.16
N ASP A 487 -5.33 -8.46 -41.01
CA ASP A 487 -6.37 -9.19 -41.75
C ASP A 487 -7.33 -9.94 -40.79
N LYS A 488 -6.80 -10.65 -39.81
CA LYS A 488 -7.60 -11.33 -38.77
C LYS A 488 -8.34 -10.35 -37.87
N VAL A 489 -7.73 -9.20 -37.58
CA VAL A 489 -8.38 -8.12 -36.81
C VAL A 489 -9.63 -7.63 -37.54
N ALA A 490 -9.57 -7.43 -38.85
CA ALA A 490 -10.70 -6.98 -39.64
C ALA A 490 -11.88 -7.98 -39.57
N VAL A 491 -11.60 -9.27 -39.71
CA VAL A 491 -12.61 -10.33 -39.60
C VAL A 491 -13.23 -10.33 -38.17
N PHE A 492 -12.41 -10.30 -37.14
CA PHE A 492 -12.89 -10.32 -35.75
C PHE A 492 -13.74 -9.08 -35.45
N ARG A 493 -13.31 -7.89 -35.88
CA ARG A 493 -14.08 -6.64 -35.75
C ARG A 493 -15.43 -6.74 -36.41
N ASN A 494 -15.49 -7.22 -37.65
CA ASN A 494 -16.73 -7.33 -38.41
C ASN A 494 -17.73 -8.28 -37.72
N GLU A 495 -17.26 -9.39 -37.15
CA GLU A 495 -18.10 -10.30 -36.42
C GLU A 495 -18.63 -9.69 -35.12
N LEU A 496 -17.80 -8.95 -34.39
CA LEU A 496 -18.21 -8.25 -33.17
C LEU A 496 -19.26 -7.18 -33.47
N MET A 497 -19.10 -6.41 -34.55
CA MET A 497 -19.99 -5.31 -34.94
C MET A 497 -21.37 -5.78 -35.42
N LYS A 498 -21.59 -7.08 -35.65
CA LYS A 498 -22.91 -7.62 -36.01
C LYS A 498 -23.92 -7.53 -34.84
N HIS A 499 -23.43 -7.42 -33.59
CA HIS A 499 -24.31 -7.29 -32.43
C HIS A 499 -24.67 -5.82 -32.19
N PRO A 500 -25.97 -5.47 -32.07
CA PRO A 500 -26.41 -4.08 -31.92
C PRO A 500 -25.96 -3.41 -30.62
N GLY A 501 -25.56 -4.18 -29.63
CA GLY A 501 -24.95 -3.72 -28.37
C GLY A 501 -23.49 -3.26 -28.53
N VAL A 502 -22.80 -3.62 -29.61
CA VAL A 502 -21.42 -3.15 -29.91
C VAL A 502 -21.51 -1.85 -30.71
N GLN A 503 -20.94 -0.78 -30.20
CA GLN A 503 -20.97 0.55 -30.83
C GLN A 503 -19.73 0.83 -31.67
N ALA A 504 -18.55 0.43 -31.16
CA ALA A 504 -17.27 0.61 -31.85
C ALA A 504 -16.28 -0.44 -31.37
N VAL A 505 -15.31 -0.75 -32.21
CA VAL A 505 -14.18 -1.66 -31.93
C VAL A 505 -12.90 -1.02 -32.41
N ALA A 506 -11.95 -0.83 -31.50
CA ALA A 506 -10.62 -0.34 -31.77
C ALA A 506 -9.57 -1.34 -31.32
N VAL A 507 -8.42 -1.29 -31.91
CA VAL A 507 -7.31 -2.17 -31.57
C VAL A 507 -6.02 -1.41 -31.34
N ARG A 508 -5.19 -1.95 -30.47
CA ARG A 508 -3.81 -1.51 -30.27
C ARG A 508 -2.90 -2.70 -30.02
N GLN A 509 -1.60 -2.44 -30.05
CA GLN A 509 -0.64 -3.40 -29.55
C GLN A 509 -0.90 -3.71 -28.06
N ARG A 510 -0.36 -4.79 -27.56
CA ARG A 510 -0.61 -5.25 -26.19
C ARG A 510 -0.17 -4.25 -25.11
N GLY A 511 0.89 -3.47 -25.38
CA GLY A 511 1.43 -2.42 -24.51
C GLY A 511 2.16 -1.36 -25.33
N GLN A 512 2.47 -0.26 -24.71
CA GLN A 512 3.38 0.75 -25.21
C GLN A 512 4.80 0.44 -24.74
N TRP A 513 5.78 0.99 -25.43
CA TRP A 513 7.19 0.88 -25.02
C TRP A 513 7.90 2.21 -25.18
N GLY A 514 8.95 2.42 -24.37
CA GLY A 514 9.85 3.55 -24.53
C GLY A 514 10.76 3.35 -25.73
N THR A 515 10.94 4.39 -26.53
CA THR A 515 11.89 4.42 -27.65
C THR A 515 12.43 5.84 -27.81
N MET A 516 13.39 6.00 -28.74
CA MET A 516 13.96 7.29 -29.09
C MET A 516 14.00 7.49 -30.61
N ALA A 517 13.98 8.74 -31.01
CA ALA A 517 14.21 9.12 -32.41
C ALA A 517 14.83 10.52 -32.52
N LYS A 518 15.37 10.88 -33.67
CA LYS A 518 15.81 12.25 -33.94
C LYS A 518 14.62 13.12 -34.34
N VAL A 519 14.44 14.20 -33.60
CA VAL A 519 13.42 15.22 -33.82
C VAL A 519 14.13 16.54 -34.05
N ASP A 520 14.02 17.12 -35.22
CA ASP A 520 14.77 18.31 -35.64
C ASP A 520 16.30 18.17 -35.43
N GLY A 521 16.83 16.95 -35.61
CA GLY A 521 18.26 16.64 -35.46
C GLY A 521 18.70 16.30 -34.02
N ASN A 522 17.84 16.52 -33.00
CA ASN A 522 18.09 16.19 -31.61
C ASN A 522 17.41 14.87 -31.23
N GLU A 523 18.05 14.10 -30.39
CA GLU A 523 17.46 12.88 -29.86
C GLU A 523 16.41 13.17 -28.79
N MET A 524 15.33 12.41 -28.84
CA MET A 524 14.22 12.59 -27.93
C MET A 524 13.59 11.23 -27.59
N ASP A 525 13.44 10.94 -26.30
CA ASP A 525 12.73 9.78 -25.80
C ASP A 525 11.24 10.05 -25.72
N PHE A 526 10.44 9.03 -26.02
CA PHE A 526 9.00 9.07 -25.94
C PHE A 526 8.41 7.66 -25.84
N ALA A 527 7.16 7.57 -25.40
CA ALA A 527 6.40 6.34 -25.45
C ALA A 527 5.83 6.14 -26.87
N MET A 528 5.96 4.93 -27.40
CA MET A 528 5.43 4.56 -28.72
C MET A 528 4.29 3.56 -28.57
N ASP A 529 3.24 3.71 -29.38
CA ASP A 529 2.10 2.82 -29.43
C ASP A 529 1.67 2.54 -30.87
N VAL A 530 1.24 1.32 -31.15
CA VAL A 530 0.67 0.95 -32.45
C VAL A 530 -0.84 0.90 -32.31
N ILE A 531 -1.54 1.74 -33.07
CA ILE A 531 -3.00 1.87 -33.02
C ILE A 531 -3.61 1.73 -34.42
N ASP A 532 -4.90 1.46 -34.47
CA ASP A 532 -5.67 1.51 -35.72
C ASP A 532 -6.39 2.85 -35.90
N THR A 533 -7.03 3.03 -37.06
CA THR A 533 -7.79 4.24 -37.41
C THR A 533 -8.97 4.51 -36.49
N ALA A 534 -9.52 3.49 -35.81
CA ALA A 534 -10.69 3.58 -34.93
C ALA A 534 -10.32 3.95 -33.49
N TYR A 535 -9.05 3.83 -33.09
CA TYR A 535 -8.62 3.93 -31.71
C TYR A 535 -9.00 5.27 -31.07
N LEU A 536 -8.58 6.37 -31.65
CA LEU A 536 -8.84 7.70 -31.07
C LEU A 536 -10.33 8.03 -31.02
N ALA A 537 -11.08 7.67 -32.07
CA ALA A 537 -12.52 7.89 -32.13
C ALA A 537 -13.28 7.04 -31.11
N THR A 538 -12.91 5.77 -30.92
CA THR A 538 -13.55 4.86 -29.96
C THR A 538 -13.35 5.33 -28.52
N LEU A 539 -12.14 5.82 -28.19
CA LEU A 539 -11.81 6.37 -26.89
C LEU A 539 -12.23 7.85 -26.74
N GLN A 540 -12.72 8.48 -27.80
CA GLN A 540 -13.10 9.89 -27.85
C GLN A 540 -11.94 10.85 -27.51
N ILE A 541 -10.73 10.52 -27.96
CA ILE A 541 -9.55 11.37 -27.80
C ILE A 541 -9.51 12.39 -28.95
N PRO A 542 -9.51 13.71 -28.65
CA PRO A 542 -9.54 14.73 -29.69
C PRO A 542 -8.22 14.85 -30.46
N ILE A 543 -8.30 15.17 -31.73
CA ILE A 543 -7.19 15.69 -32.55
C ILE A 543 -7.16 17.21 -32.39
N VAL A 544 -6.03 17.75 -31.91
CA VAL A 544 -5.86 19.19 -31.68
C VAL A 544 -5.43 19.93 -32.94
N LYS A 545 -4.56 19.29 -33.74
CA LYS A 545 -4.04 19.82 -35.03
C LYS A 545 -3.91 18.69 -36.02
N GLY A 546 -4.06 19.01 -37.30
CA GLY A 546 -3.91 18.03 -38.35
C GLY A 546 -5.10 17.08 -38.48
N ARG A 547 -4.84 15.82 -38.78
CA ARG A 547 -5.84 14.77 -38.99
C ARG A 547 -5.49 13.46 -38.29
N ASN A 548 -6.47 12.57 -38.15
CA ASN A 548 -6.25 11.18 -37.76
C ASN A 548 -5.71 10.33 -38.90
N PHE A 549 -5.21 9.14 -38.59
CA PHE A 549 -4.96 8.10 -39.59
C PHE A 549 -6.22 7.77 -40.38
N SER A 550 -6.04 7.47 -41.67
CA SER A 550 -7.15 7.11 -42.55
C SER A 550 -6.70 6.09 -43.59
N ALA A 551 -7.53 5.10 -43.84
CA ALA A 551 -7.31 4.14 -44.94
C ALA A 551 -7.30 4.78 -46.32
N ALA A 552 -7.79 6.02 -46.47
CA ALA A 552 -7.73 6.79 -47.72
C ALA A 552 -6.30 7.29 -48.05
N PHE A 553 -5.39 7.26 -47.08
CA PHE A 553 -3.99 7.64 -47.27
C PHE A 553 -3.08 6.43 -47.02
N PRO A 554 -2.64 5.72 -48.05
CA PRO A 554 -1.77 4.54 -47.89
C PRO A 554 -0.46 4.83 -47.15
N SER A 555 0.05 6.06 -47.22
CA SER A 555 1.24 6.50 -46.48
C SER A 555 1.07 6.49 -44.96
N ASP A 556 -0.17 6.45 -44.44
CA ASP A 556 -0.41 6.46 -43.02
C ASP A 556 0.05 5.15 -42.33
N SER A 557 0.09 4.06 -43.09
CA SER A 557 0.58 2.78 -42.60
C SER A 557 2.11 2.59 -42.67
N THR A 558 2.83 3.47 -43.37
CA THR A 558 4.27 3.27 -43.64
C THR A 558 5.14 4.48 -43.34
N ALA A 559 4.58 5.69 -43.37
CA ALA A 559 5.35 6.92 -43.32
C ALA A 559 4.71 8.08 -42.55
N SER A 560 3.64 7.81 -41.80
CA SER A 560 2.95 8.83 -40.99
C SER A 560 2.90 8.47 -39.53
N VAL A 561 2.95 9.49 -38.67
CA VAL A 561 2.79 9.36 -37.21
C VAL A 561 1.85 10.42 -36.64
N LEU A 562 1.22 10.12 -35.52
CA LEU A 562 0.57 11.09 -34.67
C LEU A 562 1.42 11.28 -33.43
N VAL A 563 1.39 12.48 -32.85
CA VAL A 563 2.07 12.80 -31.59
C VAL A 563 1.10 13.46 -30.62
N ASN A 564 1.37 13.41 -29.32
CA ASN A 564 0.57 14.15 -28.34
C ASN A 564 1.11 15.58 -28.12
N GLU A 565 0.37 16.41 -27.36
CA GLU A 565 0.76 17.78 -27.04
C GLU A 565 2.07 17.83 -26.24
N ALA A 566 2.29 16.86 -25.32
CA ALA A 566 3.54 16.73 -24.57
C ALA A 566 4.75 16.49 -25.48
N PHE A 567 4.59 15.69 -26.54
CA PHE A 567 5.63 15.50 -27.55
C PHE A 567 5.94 16.82 -28.27
N MET A 568 4.91 17.55 -28.74
CA MET A 568 5.11 18.87 -29.37
C MET A 568 5.85 19.83 -28.48
N LYS A 569 5.46 19.87 -27.18
CA LYS A 569 6.08 20.75 -26.18
C LYS A 569 7.56 20.39 -25.97
N LYS A 570 7.88 19.11 -25.84
CA LYS A 570 9.27 18.65 -25.66
C LYS A 570 10.11 18.90 -26.90
N ALA A 571 9.54 18.74 -28.11
CA ALA A 571 10.17 19.04 -29.37
C ALA A 571 10.28 20.56 -29.67
N GLY A 572 9.64 21.42 -28.89
CA GLY A 572 9.61 22.87 -29.14
C GLY A 572 8.78 23.31 -30.36
N TRP A 573 7.89 22.46 -30.86
CA TRP A 573 7.10 22.71 -32.06
C TRP A 573 5.88 23.60 -31.78
N LYS A 574 5.67 24.57 -32.66
CA LYS A 574 4.48 25.45 -32.66
C LYS A 574 3.44 25.05 -33.72
N ASP A 575 3.88 24.44 -34.81
CA ASP A 575 3.07 23.97 -35.94
C ASP A 575 3.54 22.58 -36.42
N LEU A 576 2.81 22.01 -37.39
CA LEU A 576 3.10 20.69 -37.97
C LEU A 576 3.76 20.78 -39.36
N ASN A 577 4.10 21.96 -39.86
CA ASN A 577 4.60 22.12 -41.24
C ASN A 577 5.94 21.40 -41.40
N ASN A 578 5.97 20.38 -42.28
CA ASN A 578 7.14 19.57 -42.60
C ASN A 578 7.85 18.96 -41.36
N ARG A 579 7.11 18.64 -40.33
CA ARG A 579 7.68 17.99 -39.11
C ARG A 579 7.86 16.52 -39.37
N GLN A 580 9.07 16.04 -39.10
CA GLN A 580 9.46 14.64 -39.25
C GLN A 580 10.08 14.09 -37.99
N VAL A 581 9.87 12.80 -37.75
CA VAL A 581 10.54 12.00 -36.72
C VAL A 581 11.41 10.98 -37.42
N ASP A 582 12.71 11.05 -37.22
CA ASP A 582 13.71 10.22 -37.92
C ASP A 582 14.14 9.05 -36.98
N PHE A 583 13.63 7.88 -37.29
CA PHE A 583 14.05 6.64 -36.64
C PHE A 583 15.36 6.16 -37.30
N PHE A 584 16.43 6.84 -36.97
CA PHE A 584 17.76 6.70 -37.57
C PHE A 584 18.32 5.26 -37.49
N TYR A 585 17.87 4.46 -36.50
CA TYR A 585 18.31 3.08 -36.33
C TYR A 585 17.70 2.08 -37.34
N ASN A 586 16.57 2.42 -37.96
CA ASN A 586 15.95 1.63 -39.02
C ASN A 586 15.80 2.37 -40.35
N ASN A 587 16.38 3.59 -40.47
CA ASN A 587 16.34 4.47 -41.63
C ASN A 587 14.93 4.85 -42.10
N ILE A 588 13.96 4.93 -41.19
CA ILE A 588 12.59 5.33 -41.49
C ILE A 588 12.34 6.75 -40.96
N LYS A 589 11.85 7.62 -41.84
CA LYS A 589 11.41 8.97 -41.51
C LYS A 589 9.90 9.07 -41.62
N TYR A 590 9.28 9.36 -40.50
CA TYR A 590 7.83 9.53 -40.44
C TYR A 590 7.43 10.99 -40.47
N ASN A 591 6.41 11.33 -41.26
CA ASN A 591 5.78 12.63 -41.27
C ASN A 591 4.75 12.75 -40.18
N VAL A 592 4.76 13.84 -39.42
CA VAL A 592 3.76 14.08 -38.41
C VAL A 592 2.49 14.63 -39.07
N VAL A 593 1.41 13.85 -39.05
CA VAL A 593 0.15 14.18 -39.73
C VAL A 593 -0.92 14.76 -38.80
N GLY A 594 -0.75 14.61 -37.46
CA GLY A 594 -1.67 15.17 -36.49
C GLY A 594 -1.13 15.19 -35.08
N VAL A 595 -1.76 16.01 -34.26
CA VAL A 595 -1.51 16.13 -32.83
C VAL A 595 -2.75 15.71 -32.06
N VAL A 596 -2.55 14.75 -31.19
CA VAL A 596 -3.55 14.21 -30.27
C VAL A 596 -3.53 15.04 -29.00
N LYS A 597 -4.68 15.35 -28.43
CA LYS A 597 -4.77 15.96 -27.11
C LYS A 597 -4.09 15.07 -26.07
N ASP A 598 -3.41 15.68 -25.13
CA ASP A 598 -2.83 14.95 -23.99
C ASP A 598 -3.93 14.20 -23.24
N TYR A 599 -3.67 12.94 -22.94
CA TYR A 599 -4.54 12.09 -22.14
C TYR A 599 -3.72 11.17 -21.21
N HIS A 600 -4.30 10.76 -20.11
CA HIS A 600 -3.64 9.92 -19.13
C HIS A 600 -3.73 8.44 -19.50
N PHE A 601 -2.78 7.95 -20.26
CA PHE A 601 -2.68 6.54 -20.64
C PHE A 601 -2.05 5.68 -19.54
N GLU A 602 -1.36 6.33 -18.58
CA GLU A 602 -0.79 5.75 -17.35
C GLU A 602 -1.45 6.31 -16.11
N SER A 603 -0.98 5.86 -14.94
CA SER A 603 -1.47 6.36 -13.64
C SER A 603 -1.18 7.86 -13.47
N LEU A 604 -2.08 8.58 -12.81
CA LEU A 604 -1.88 9.97 -12.37
C LEU A 604 -0.75 10.14 -11.33
N ALA A 605 -0.07 9.07 -10.94
CA ALA A 605 1.18 9.13 -10.20
C ALA A 605 2.36 9.58 -11.08
N GLN A 606 2.19 9.63 -12.41
CA GLN A 606 3.19 10.06 -13.39
C GLN A 606 2.65 11.24 -14.23
N GLU A 607 3.55 12.11 -14.66
CA GLU A 607 3.21 13.15 -15.62
C GLU A 607 2.96 12.53 -16.99
N ILE A 608 2.14 13.20 -17.83
CA ILE A 608 1.91 12.77 -19.21
C ILE A 608 3.22 12.86 -19.97
N GLN A 609 3.69 11.70 -20.44
CA GLN A 609 4.92 11.59 -21.23
C GLN A 609 4.67 11.96 -22.70
N PRO A 610 5.70 12.42 -23.42
CA PRO A 610 5.66 12.49 -24.87
C PRO A 610 5.27 11.14 -25.45
N GLN A 611 4.27 11.12 -26.33
CA GLN A 611 3.76 9.90 -26.95
C GLN A 611 3.68 10.05 -28.46
N LEU A 612 4.06 8.98 -29.17
CA LEU A 612 3.98 8.85 -30.61
C LEU A 612 3.15 7.63 -30.98
N PHE A 613 2.30 7.76 -31.96
CA PHE A 613 1.46 6.68 -32.48
C PHE A 613 1.83 6.37 -33.92
N ILE A 614 1.89 5.08 -34.22
CA ILE A 614 2.03 4.55 -35.60
C ILE A 614 0.85 3.64 -35.92
N MET A 615 0.61 3.49 -37.23
CA MET A 615 -0.32 2.51 -37.78
C MET A 615 0.46 1.59 -38.70
N ASP A 616 1.01 0.51 -38.15
CA ASP A 616 1.84 -0.40 -38.94
C ASP A 616 1.18 -1.78 -39.03
N PRO A 617 0.77 -2.23 -40.26
CA PRO A 617 0.10 -3.52 -40.44
C PRO A 617 1.02 -4.72 -40.22
N GLU A 618 2.34 -4.57 -40.24
CA GLU A 618 3.29 -5.64 -39.88
C GLU A 618 3.32 -5.96 -38.38
N TYR A 619 2.97 -4.99 -37.55
CA TYR A 619 2.85 -5.23 -36.12
C TYR A 619 1.61 -6.06 -35.79
N ASN A 620 1.76 -6.89 -34.74
CA ASN A 620 0.65 -7.68 -34.23
C ASN A 620 -0.15 -6.86 -33.18
N TYR A 621 -1.45 -6.82 -33.37
CA TYR A 621 -2.37 -6.28 -32.38
C TYR A 621 -2.65 -7.31 -31.30
N GLY A 622 -2.72 -6.87 -30.05
CA GLY A 622 -2.89 -7.77 -28.89
C GLY A 622 -3.95 -7.31 -27.92
N ARG A 623 -4.59 -6.17 -28.16
CA ARG A 623 -5.65 -5.65 -27.27
C ARG A 623 -6.77 -4.99 -28.06
N PHE A 624 -7.99 -5.41 -27.77
CA PHE A 624 -9.21 -4.84 -28.33
C PHE A 624 -9.90 -3.97 -27.29
N TYR A 625 -10.33 -2.79 -27.70
CA TYR A 625 -11.24 -1.92 -26.96
C TYR A 625 -12.59 -1.92 -27.64
N ILE A 626 -13.60 -2.41 -26.95
CA ILE A 626 -14.95 -2.60 -27.50
C ILE A 626 -15.89 -1.69 -26.73
N LYS A 627 -16.41 -0.66 -27.39
CA LYS A 627 -17.41 0.23 -26.81
C LYS A 627 -18.78 -0.43 -26.90
N ILE A 628 -19.46 -0.58 -25.75
CA ILE A 628 -20.73 -1.27 -25.67
C ILE A 628 -21.84 -0.36 -25.16
N LYS A 629 -23.09 -0.69 -25.47
CA LYS A 629 -24.27 -0.03 -24.91
C LYS A 629 -24.52 -0.50 -23.48
N PRO A 630 -24.76 0.40 -22.51
CA PRO A 630 -24.99 0.02 -21.12
C PRO A 630 -26.26 -0.82 -20.90
N THR A 631 -27.25 -0.70 -21.79
CA THR A 631 -28.54 -1.38 -21.68
C THR A 631 -28.50 -2.87 -22.01
N GLU A 632 -27.48 -3.35 -22.72
CA GLU A 632 -27.39 -4.74 -23.22
C GLU A 632 -26.06 -5.42 -22.83
N THR A 633 -25.45 -4.97 -21.74
CA THR A 633 -24.09 -5.39 -21.33
C THR A 633 -23.92 -6.92 -21.29
N SER A 634 -24.83 -7.64 -20.60
CA SER A 634 -24.70 -9.09 -20.43
C SER A 634 -24.83 -9.87 -21.76
N ALA A 635 -25.75 -9.46 -22.62
CA ALA A 635 -25.93 -10.10 -23.93
C ALA A 635 -24.73 -9.83 -24.85
N THR A 636 -24.24 -8.57 -24.82
CA THR A 636 -23.08 -8.14 -25.61
C THR A 636 -21.81 -8.89 -25.16
N LEU A 637 -21.56 -9.02 -23.87
CA LEU A 637 -20.41 -9.76 -23.35
C LEU A 637 -20.44 -11.23 -23.75
N LYS A 638 -21.62 -11.89 -23.71
CA LYS A 638 -21.78 -13.27 -24.21
C LYS A 638 -21.50 -13.39 -25.70
N HIS A 639 -21.93 -12.39 -26.49
CA HIS A 639 -21.60 -12.36 -27.91
C HIS A 639 -20.10 -12.23 -28.15
N ILE A 640 -19.43 -11.28 -27.46
CA ILE A 640 -17.98 -11.10 -27.52
C ILE A 640 -17.26 -12.42 -27.18
N GLU A 641 -17.65 -13.08 -26.08
CA GLU A 641 -17.10 -14.36 -25.65
C GLU A 641 -17.26 -15.43 -26.73
N LYS A 642 -18.47 -15.55 -27.31
CA LYS A 642 -18.76 -16.52 -28.37
C LYS A 642 -17.85 -16.31 -29.60
N ILE A 643 -17.74 -15.07 -30.09
CA ILE A 643 -16.90 -14.76 -31.24
C ILE A 643 -15.42 -14.98 -30.91
N PHE A 644 -14.98 -14.56 -29.71
CA PHE A 644 -13.62 -14.78 -29.25
C PHE A 644 -13.25 -16.26 -29.25
N LYS A 645 -14.05 -17.11 -28.61
CA LYS A 645 -13.81 -18.57 -28.54
C LYS A 645 -13.85 -19.25 -29.90
N ALA A 646 -14.68 -18.76 -30.83
CA ALA A 646 -14.74 -19.29 -32.19
C ALA A 646 -13.49 -18.99 -33.01
N GLN A 647 -12.89 -17.80 -32.84
CA GLN A 647 -11.71 -17.38 -33.60
C GLN A 647 -10.38 -17.67 -32.90
N MET A 648 -10.39 -17.74 -31.57
CA MET A 648 -9.21 -17.98 -30.74
C MET A 648 -9.47 -19.11 -29.70
N PRO A 649 -9.73 -20.33 -30.15
CA PRO A 649 -10.11 -21.41 -29.25
C PRO A 649 -9.00 -21.81 -28.25
N LEU A 650 -7.74 -21.43 -28.55
CA LEU A 650 -6.57 -21.74 -27.74
C LEU A 650 -6.15 -20.61 -26.80
N VAL A 651 -6.88 -19.48 -26.83
CA VAL A 651 -6.61 -18.32 -25.98
C VAL A 651 -7.70 -18.20 -24.91
N PRO A 652 -7.35 -18.16 -23.62
CA PRO A 652 -8.33 -17.95 -22.55
C PRO A 652 -9.05 -16.61 -22.72
N TYR A 653 -10.40 -16.67 -22.75
CA TYR A 653 -11.17 -15.43 -22.79
C TYR A 653 -11.16 -14.71 -21.45
N LYS A 654 -10.63 -13.50 -21.44
CA LYS A 654 -10.70 -12.58 -20.32
C LYS A 654 -11.07 -11.20 -20.82
N TYR A 655 -11.89 -10.51 -20.08
CA TYR A 655 -12.19 -9.11 -20.32
C TYR A 655 -12.15 -8.33 -19.01
N ASP A 656 -11.86 -7.06 -19.11
CA ASP A 656 -11.98 -6.09 -18.04
C ASP A 656 -12.70 -4.86 -18.56
N PHE A 657 -13.42 -4.17 -17.70
CA PHE A 657 -13.87 -2.81 -18.00
C PHE A 657 -12.72 -1.82 -17.81
N LYS A 658 -12.57 -0.87 -18.73
CA LYS A 658 -11.44 0.07 -18.70
C LYS A 658 -11.49 1.00 -17.47
N ASP A 659 -12.67 1.43 -17.05
CA ASP A 659 -12.89 2.21 -15.84
C ASP A 659 -12.55 1.41 -14.56
N GLU A 660 -12.85 0.11 -14.53
CA GLU A 660 -12.41 -0.77 -13.44
C GLU A 660 -10.89 -0.94 -13.41
N LEU A 661 -10.25 -1.13 -14.58
CA LEU A 661 -8.79 -1.19 -14.68
C LEU A 661 -8.13 0.11 -14.19
N ASN A 662 -8.69 1.25 -14.58
CA ASN A 662 -8.21 2.55 -14.12
C ASN A 662 -8.35 2.69 -12.59
N THR A 663 -9.47 2.23 -12.02
CA THR A 663 -9.69 2.27 -10.56
C THR A 663 -8.76 1.31 -9.82
N LYS A 664 -8.47 0.12 -10.37
CA LYS A 664 -7.52 -0.85 -9.79
C LYS A 664 -6.11 -0.30 -9.63
N GLN A 665 -5.69 0.66 -10.46
CA GLN A 665 -4.39 1.33 -10.30
C GLN A 665 -4.27 2.07 -8.95
N TYR A 666 -5.39 2.47 -8.35
CA TYR A 666 -5.47 3.16 -7.06
C TYR A 666 -5.96 2.27 -5.92
N GLU A 667 -5.89 0.94 -6.07
CA GLU A 667 -6.34 0.00 -5.04
C GLU A 667 -5.55 0.15 -3.74
N SER A 668 -4.27 0.43 -3.83
CA SER A 668 -3.41 0.71 -2.68
C SER A 668 -3.91 1.93 -1.92
N GLU A 669 -4.11 3.05 -2.62
CA GLU A 669 -4.60 4.30 -2.04
C GLU A 669 -6.00 4.13 -1.43
N GLN A 670 -6.86 3.34 -2.06
CA GLN A 670 -8.19 3.03 -1.54
C GLN A 670 -8.11 2.27 -0.21
N LYS A 671 -7.23 1.29 -0.09
CA LYS A 671 -7.00 0.55 1.15
C LYS A 671 -6.45 1.46 2.23
N TRP A 672 -5.49 2.32 1.88
CA TRP A 672 -4.95 3.31 2.80
C TRP A 672 -5.99 4.30 3.31
N LYS A 673 -6.84 4.81 2.44
CA LYS A 673 -7.98 5.64 2.81
C LYS A 673 -8.86 4.95 3.87
N GLN A 674 -9.17 3.67 3.69
CA GLN A 674 -9.97 2.89 4.64
C GLN A 674 -9.26 2.75 6.00
N ILE A 675 -8.00 2.36 6.02
CA ILE A 675 -7.22 2.16 7.26
C ILE A 675 -7.15 3.45 8.08
N ILE A 676 -6.83 4.58 7.44
CA ILE A 676 -6.73 5.89 8.09
C ILE A 676 -8.10 6.35 8.61
N THR A 677 -9.16 6.12 7.85
CA THR A 677 -10.54 6.41 8.27
C THR A 677 -10.91 5.62 9.54
N PHE A 678 -10.63 4.32 9.58
CA PHE A 678 -10.86 3.51 10.77
C PHE A 678 -10.01 3.99 11.96
N GLY A 679 -8.74 4.34 11.73
CA GLY A 679 -7.87 4.92 12.74
C GLY A 679 -8.43 6.23 13.32
N ALA A 680 -8.93 7.13 12.46
CA ALA A 680 -9.56 8.37 12.88
C ALA A 680 -10.85 8.13 13.68
N LEU A 681 -11.72 7.22 13.23
CA LEU A 681 -12.95 6.87 13.95
C LEU A 681 -12.66 6.30 15.33
N LEU A 682 -11.69 5.38 15.46
CA LEU A 682 -11.27 4.83 16.74
C LEU A 682 -10.67 5.90 17.66
N THR A 683 -9.88 6.82 17.10
CA THR A 683 -9.30 7.94 17.85
C THR A 683 -10.38 8.89 18.38
N ILE A 684 -11.37 9.22 17.55
CA ILE A 684 -12.55 10.00 17.95
C ILE A 684 -13.29 9.28 19.10
N PHE A 685 -13.54 7.99 18.93
CA PHE A 685 -14.25 7.18 19.93
C PHE A 685 -13.52 7.16 21.27
N ILE A 686 -12.21 6.92 21.30
CA ILE A 686 -11.40 6.95 22.52
C ILE A 686 -11.44 8.35 23.16
N SER A 687 -11.36 9.41 22.34
CA SER A 687 -11.42 10.80 22.81
C SER A 687 -12.79 11.15 23.42
N CYS A 688 -13.88 10.68 22.81
CA CYS A 688 -15.24 10.84 23.35
C CYS A 688 -15.40 10.14 24.69
N ILE A 689 -14.92 8.90 24.82
CA ILE A 689 -14.96 8.14 26.09
C ILE A 689 -14.24 8.88 27.20
N GLY A 690 -13.05 9.44 26.91
CA GLY A 690 -12.28 10.22 27.86
C GLY A 690 -12.98 11.50 28.28
N LEU A 691 -13.50 12.25 27.32
CA LEU A 691 -14.22 13.49 27.58
C LEU A 691 -15.52 13.25 28.36
N PHE A 692 -16.25 12.18 28.02
CA PHE A 692 -17.43 11.73 28.74
C PHE A 692 -17.14 11.44 30.20
N GLY A 693 -16.06 10.71 30.48
CA GLY A 693 -15.62 10.41 31.83
C GLY A 693 -15.25 11.65 32.63
N LEU A 694 -14.50 12.58 32.01
CA LEU A 694 -14.16 13.87 32.65
C LEU A 694 -15.38 14.74 32.90
N ALA A 695 -16.30 14.82 31.94
CA ALA A 695 -17.55 15.57 32.06
C ALA A 695 -18.43 15.00 33.19
N THR A 696 -18.51 13.67 33.32
CA THR A 696 -19.21 12.99 34.41
C THR A 696 -18.64 13.39 35.78
N LEU A 697 -17.33 13.31 35.94
CA LEU A 697 -16.66 13.66 37.17
C LEU A 697 -16.73 15.17 37.50
N ALA A 698 -16.70 16.03 36.49
CA ALA A 698 -16.87 17.47 36.65
C ALA A 698 -18.30 17.82 37.09
N ALA A 699 -19.32 17.17 36.49
CA ALA A 699 -20.73 17.34 36.87
C ALA A 699 -21.00 16.87 38.32
N GLU A 700 -20.46 15.72 38.70
CA GLU A 700 -20.58 15.21 40.08
C GLU A 700 -19.96 16.17 41.11
N LYS A 701 -18.82 16.80 40.81
CA LYS A 701 -18.17 17.77 41.70
C LYS A 701 -19.01 19.04 41.91
N ARG A 702 -19.71 19.48 40.88
CA ARG A 702 -20.53 20.70 40.90
C ARG A 702 -21.99 20.43 41.24
N THR A 703 -22.35 19.25 41.71
CA THR A 703 -23.75 18.85 41.99
C THR A 703 -24.44 19.79 42.99
N LYS A 704 -23.76 20.23 44.07
CA LYS A 704 -24.29 21.22 45.03
C LYS A 704 -24.48 22.58 44.36
N GLU A 705 -23.52 23.06 43.61
CA GLU A 705 -23.57 24.33 42.87
C GLU A 705 -24.72 24.34 41.85
N VAL A 706 -24.87 23.23 41.09
CA VAL A 706 -25.97 23.04 40.15
C VAL A 706 -27.33 23.00 40.90
N GLY A 707 -27.40 22.34 42.01
CA GLY A 707 -28.60 22.29 42.85
C GLY A 707 -29.01 23.68 43.35
N ILE A 708 -28.08 24.48 43.89
CA ILE A 708 -28.32 25.87 44.35
C ILE A 708 -28.83 26.74 43.19
N ARG A 709 -28.14 26.70 42.03
CA ARG A 709 -28.51 27.49 40.85
C ARG A 709 -29.89 27.12 40.34
N LYS A 710 -30.26 25.83 40.36
CA LYS A 710 -31.56 25.37 39.95
C LYS A 710 -32.66 25.85 40.86
N VAL A 711 -32.42 25.88 42.20
CA VAL A 711 -33.34 26.48 43.14
C VAL A 711 -33.49 27.99 42.96
N LEU A 712 -32.41 28.66 42.51
CA LEU A 712 -32.42 30.09 42.15
C LEU A 712 -33.01 30.38 40.75
N GLY A 713 -33.56 29.38 40.07
CA GLY A 713 -34.26 29.57 38.81
C GLY A 713 -33.44 29.41 37.52
N ALA A 714 -32.21 28.94 37.58
CA ALA A 714 -31.39 28.73 36.42
C ALA A 714 -31.97 27.63 35.51
N SER A 715 -32.09 27.89 34.21
CA SER A 715 -32.54 26.93 33.23
C SER A 715 -31.54 25.80 33.02
N VAL A 716 -32.04 24.64 32.58
CA VAL A 716 -31.19 23.48 32.23
C VAL A 716 -30.16 23.85 31.14
N ALA A 717 -30.58 24.67 30.15
CA ALA A 717 -29.71 25.15 29.09
C ALA A 717 -28.54 26.01 29.64
N ASN A 718 -28.77 26.95 30.53
CA ASN A 718 -27.73 27.79 31.14
C ASN A 718 -26.70 26.97 31.91
N ILE A 719 -27.17 25.98 32.66
CA ILE A 719 -26.27 25.10 33.43
C ILE A 719 -25.42 24.24 32.49
N ALA A 720 -26.05 23.66 31.48
CA ALA A 720 -25.38 22.84 30.48
C ALA A 720 -24.33 23.64 29.68
N THR A 721 -24.68 24.85 29.23
CA THR A 721 -23.75 25.72 28.49
C THR A 721 -22.52 26.09 29.34
N GLN A 722 -22.72 26.41 30.60
CA GLN A 722 -21.63 26.78 31.50
C GLN A 722 -20.69 25.60 31.82
N LEU A 723 -21.25 24.39 31.98
CA LEU A 723 -20.45 23.20 32.17
C LEU A 723 -19.68 22.79 30.90
N SER A 724 -20.24 23.05 29.73
CA SER A 724 -19.61 22.72 28.46
C SER A 724 -18.54 23.73 28.03
N ALA A 725 -18.69 25.02 28.38
CA ALA A 725 -17.81 26.11 27.93
C ALA A 725 -16.33 25.90 28.28
N ASP A 726 -16.06 25.36 29.51
CA ASP A 726 -14.69 25.11 29.96
C ASP A 726 -13.98 24.07 29.09
N PHE A 727 -14.67 23.02 28.64
CA PHE A 727 -14.11 21.99 27.76
C PHE A 727 -14.01 22.46 26.31
N LEU A 728 -15.01 23.20 25.82
CA LEU A 728 -15.01 23.74 24.47
C LEU A 728 -13.83 24.67 24.20
N LYS A 729 -13.47 25.53 25.18
CA LYS A 729 -12.27 26.37 25.08
C LYS A 729 -11.00 25.52 24.84
N LEU A 730 -10.86 24.39 25.53
CA LEU A 730 -9.71 23.50 25.36
C LEU A 730 -9.71 22.83 23.97
N VAL A 731 -10.88 22.45 23.48
CA VAL A 731 -11.05 21.84 22.15
C VAL A 731 -10.73 22.85 21.06
N LEU A 732 -11.17 24.11 21.19
CA LEU A 732 -10.84 25.18 20.25
C LEU A 732 -9.33 25.48 20.21
N ILE A 733 -8.67 25.57 21.37
CA ILE A 733 -7.21 25.74 21.45
C ILE A 733 -6.51 24.56 20.77
N ALA A 734 -6.98 23.33 21.02
CA ALA A 734 -6.43 22.13 20.41
C ALA A 734 -6.55 22.15 18.87
N SER A 735 -7.71 22.57 18.35
CA SER A 735 -7.94 22.68 16.91
C SER A 735 -6.99 23.69 16.25
N VAL A 736 -6.81 24.86 16.89
CA VAL A 736 -5.87 25.90 16.38
C VAL A 736 -4.43 25.38 16.36
N LEU A 737 -4.01 24.60 17.35
CA LEU A 737 -2.67 24.00 17.39
C LEU A 737 -2.48 22.89 16.37
N ALA A 738 -3.56 22.14 16.07
CA ALA A 738 -3.52 21.05 15.10
C ALA A 738 -3.37 21.56 13.65
N PHE A 739 -3.92 22.71 13.31
CA PHE A 739 -3.97 23.23 11.93
C PHE A 739 -2.59 23.34 11.26
N PRO A 740 -1.61 24.06 11.84
CA PRO A 740 -0.30 24.19 11.21
C PRO A 740 0.45 22.87 11.10
N ALA A 741 0.33 22.00 12.12
CA ALA A 741 0.98 20.71 12.12
C ALA A 741 0.39 19.79 11.03
N ALA A 742 -0.95 19.77 10.89
CA ALA A 742 -1.63 18.98 9.87
C ALA A 742 -1.35 19.54 8.46
N TRP A 743 -1.36 20.86 8.29
CA TRP A 743 -1.02 21.50 7.03
C TRP A 743 0.38 21.11 6.56
N TRP A 744 1.37 21.24 7.43
CA TRP A 744 2.75 20.90 7.12
C TRP A 744 2.92 19.43 6.75
N ALA A 745 2.40 18.51 7.56
CA ALA A 745 2.54 17.07 7.33
C ALA A 745 1.82 16.61 6.05
N MET A 746 0.62 17.14 5.81
CA MET A 746 -0.17 16.74 4.65
C MET A 746 0.33 17.35 3.35
N ASN A 747 0.94 18.53 3.36
CA ASN A 747 1.60 19.07 2.17
C ASN A 747 2.80 18.20 1.76
N ILE A 748 3.66 17.80 2.69
CA ILE A 748 4.78 16.88 2.40
C ILE A 748 4.26 15.57 1.81
N TRP A 749 3.13 15.06 2.34
CA TRP A 749 2.53 13.85 1.79
C TRP A 749 1.99 14.07 0.37
N LEU A 750 1.34 15.19 0.10
CA LEU A 750 0.80 15.54 -1.21
C LEU A 750 1.90 15.76 -2.27
N GLU A 751 3.12 16.13 -1.89
CA GLU A 751 4.26 16.30 -2.80
C GLU A 751 4.63 15.01 -3.55
N ASN A 752 4.24 13.84 -3.05
CA ASN A 752 4.44 12.57 -3.75
C ASN A 752 3.52 12.39 -4.97
N TYR A 753 2.56 13.30 -5.20
CA TYR A 753 1.62 13.24 -6.31
C TYR A 753 1.84 14.40 -7.27
N PRO A 754 2.13 14.16 -8.57
CA PRO A 754 2.17 15.22 -9.60
C PRO A 754 0.81 15.91 -9.72
N TYR A 755 -0.27 15.14 -9.73
CA TYR A 755 -1.65 15.62 -9.75
C TYR A 755 -2.23 15.58 -8.34
N ARG A 756 -2.30 16.74 -7.69
CA ARG A 756 -2.70 16.86 -6.28
C ARG A 756 -3.71 17.97 -6.06
N ILE A 757 -4.51 17.79 -5.01
CA ILE A 757 -5.40 18.84 -4.53
C ILE A 757 -4.60 19.94 -3.81
N GLU A 758 -5.15 21.14 -3.79
CA GLU A 758 -4.71 22.19 -2.89
C GLU A 758 -5.47 22.08 -1.56
N MET A 759 -4.73 22.23 -0.46
CA MET A 759 -5.34 22.22 0.87
C MET A 759 -6.12 23.52 1.13
N GLY A 760 -7.41 23.50 0.85
CA GLY A 760 -8.29 24.65 1.11
C GLY A 760 -8.59 24.85 2.60
N ALA A 761 -8.81 26.11 3.00
CA ALA A 761 -9.16 26.48 4.38
C ALA A 761 -10.43 25.74 4.89
N TRP A 762 -11.33 25.37 3.99
CA TRP A 762 -12.56 24.64 4.33
C TRP A 762 -12.31 23.30 5.04
N MET A 763 -11.21 22.61 4.73
CA MET A 763 -10.85 21.33 5.36
C MET A 763 -10.56 21.50 6.85
N PHE A 764 -9.87 22.57 7.20
CA PHE A 764 -9.53 22.91 8.59
C PHE A 764 -10.77 23.36 9.35
N VAL A 765 -11.58 24.23 8.74
CA VAL A 765 -12.84 24.70 9.34
C VAL A 765 -13.80 23.54 9.56
N PHE A 766 -13.99 22.68 8.56
CA PHE A 766 -14.86 21.53 8.70
C PHE A 766 -14.36 20.55 9.78
N ALA A 767 -13.06 20.25 9.82
CA ALA A 767 -12.49 19.40 10.87
C ALA A 767 -12.66 20.01 12.26
N GLY A 768 -12.41 21.31 12.42
CA GLY A 768 -12.62 22.02 13.68
C GLY A 768 -14.07 22.02 14.12
N LEU A 769 -15.02 22.31 13.21
CA LEU A 769 -16.46 22.23 13.50
C LEU A 769 -16.91 20.83 13.87
N LEU A 770 -16.42 19.82 13.17
CA LEU A 770 -16.73 18.41 13.46
C LEU A 770 -16.26 18.01 14.87
N VAL A 771 -15.02 18.36 15.25
CA VAL A 771 -14.47 18.06 16.58
C VAL A 771 -15.26 18.81 17.68
N VAL A 772 -15.60 20.07 17.44
CA VAL A 772 -16.44 20.85 18.37
C VAL A 772 -17.84 20.25 18.50
N ALA A 773 -18.47 19.84 17.42
CA ALA A 773 -19.78 19.19 17.44
C ALA A 773 -19.75 17.87 18.21
N ILE A 774 -18.74 17.03 17.97
CA ILE A 774 -18.53 15.77 18.68
C ILE A 774 -18.33 16.01 20.19
N ALA A 775 -17.50 16.98 20.54
CA ALA A 775 -17.23 17.35 21.93
C ALA A 775 -18.53 17.88 22.61
N LEU A 776 -19.27 18.75 21.93
CA LEU A 776 -20.56 19.27 22.40
C LEU A 776 -21.58 18.14 22.65
N CYS A 777 -21.77 17.24 21.70
CA CYS A 777 -22.67 16.08 21.86
C CYS A 777 -22.26 15.23 23.07
N THR A 778 -20.98 14.95 23.22
CA THR A 778 -20.46 14.12 24.33
C THR A 778 -20.68 14.77 25.70
N ILE A 779 -20.40 16.08 25.82
CA ILE A 779 -20.50 16.82 27.09
C ILE A 779 -21.97 17.13 27.43
N SER A 780 -22.76 17.54 26.46
CA SER A 780 -24.15 17.94 26.63
C SER A 780 -25.00 16.83 27.24
N PHE A 781 -24.74 15.57 26.81
CA PHE A 781 -25.43 14.42 27.40
C PHE A 781 -25.27 14.36 28.93
N GLN A 782 -24.04 14.54 29.43
CA GLN A 782 -23.75 14.52 30.86
C GLN A 782 -24.20 15.80 31.57
N ALA A 783 -24.04 16.95 30.94
CA ALA A 783 -24.46 18.25 31.50
C ALA A 783 -25.97 18.31 31.66
N ILE A 784 -26.74 17.84 30.69
CA ILE A 784 -28.22 17.77 30.76
C ILE A 784 -28.64 16.77 31.83
N LYS A 785 -28.01 15.58 31.92
CA LYS A 785 -28.30 14.60 32.98
C LYS A 785 -28.08 15.16 34.37
N ALA A 786 -26.98 15.91 34.55
CA ALA A 786 -26.70 16.57 35.84
C ALA A 786 -27.69 17.70 36.15
N ALA A 787 -28.06 18.51 35.13
CA ALA A 787 -29.04 19.60 35.31
C ALA A 787 -30.48 19.09 35.57
N LEU A 788 -30.85 17.91 35.06
CA LEU A 788 -32.13 17.27 35.34
C LEU A 788 -32.22 16.60 36.71
N ALA A 789 -31.08 16.41 37.43
CA ALA A 789 -31.08 15.79 38.75
C ALA A 789 -31.95 16.56 39.76
N ASN A 790 -32.57 15.83 40.69
CA ASN A 790 -33.45 16.40 41.70
C ASN A 790 -32.64 17.30 42.67
N PRO A 791 -32.94 18.61 42.81
CA PRO A 791 -32.19 19.54 43.63
C PRO A 791 -32.24 19.15 45.12
N VAL A 792 -33.32 18.57 45.60
CA VAL A 792 -33.48 18.14 47.00
C VAL A 792 -32.51 17.01 47.33
N LYS A 793 -32.34 16.02 46.40
CA LYS A 793 -31.34 14.96 46.61
C LYS A 793 -29.90 15.51 46.47
N SER A 794 -29.69 16.53 45.66
CA SER A 794 -28.36 17.13 45.42
C SER A 794 -27.87 17.96 46.61
N LEU A 795 -28.80 18.51 47.43
CA LEU A 795 -28.49 19.29 48.63
C LEU A 795 -28.40 18.44 49.92
N ARG A 796 -29.02 17.24 49.91
CA ARG A 796 -29.08 16.32 51.05
C ARG A 796 -27.92 15.33 51.16
N THR A 797 -27.02 15.31 50.18
CA THR A 797 -25.82 14.43 50.21
C THR A 797 -24.76 15.03 51.10
N GLU A 798 -24.69 14.57 52.35
CA GLU A 798 -23.52 14.67 53.24
C GLU A 798 -22.47 13.64 52.87
#